data_984a31d9e36144f63b959dcda4e3f92d
#
_entry.id   984a31d9e36144f63b959dcda4e3f92d
#
_cell.length_a   1.000
_cell.length_b   1.000
_cell.length_c   1.000
_cell.angle_alpha   90.00
_cell.angle_beta   90.00
_cell.angle_gamma   90.00
#
_symmetry.space_group_name_H-M   'P 1'
#
loop_
_entity.id
_entity.type
_entity.pdbx_description
1 polymer ?
#
loop_
_entity_poly.entity_id
_entity_poly.type
_entity_poly.pdbx_seq_one_letter_code
_entity_poly.pdbx_strand_id
1 'polypeptide(L)'
;MTIKDMKTGQTATILKVGGESALRQHFLDMGLIQGAEVTVIKYAPMGDPVELRIHGYELTIRLADAAQIEVSSIHSDEPYSVNKTAVNSVSESTNCNDDEAASDKNADKNRLSSIRERHAKDKRKKTDKTGDRPIKTEHPGLGEGGRFHDKENEHPLPDNVTLTFALVGNQNCGKTTLFNVLTGSNQHIGNFPGVTVDRKDGVIKGHPETLITDLPGIYSMSPYSSEEIVTRRFLLDDKPKGIINILDATNIERNLYLTMQLMELNIPMVVALNMMDEIRVNGGSIRINELECQLGVPVIPISAAKGEGIGELVEHAIHVAKYQEKPEIMDFCPEDSAIHRCIHGIMALISDHADKAGYPERFAASKVVEGDAIVLKNLELEQNEKEMIEHIILQMEEEYGMDRSSAIADMRFGYIEKVCKDTVVKPRESKERIRSRRIDKVLTGKYTGIPAFIAIMALVFYLTFNVIGSWLSDILDIGINALTGIIDNALTAMNVNSVLHALIIDGIFNGVGSVLSFLPVIVTLFFFLSILEDSGYMARVAFIMDKLLRKLGLSGRSIVPMLIGFGCSVPGVMASRTLSSDRDRKMTILLTPFMSCSAKVPIYAFFSAAFFPKHAALVMIGLYFTGIVIGIIMALIFKKTLFKGEPVPFVMELPNYRMPGAKNVMQLLWEKAKDFLQNFDIRLNVVTDSKDSILAAIASLISPIFSPLGFGDWRIATAVLTGVMAKESVVSTISILFGSTAEILAAVTPAGVMAFLVFCLLYTPCIAAIASIKRELGSKYAAGVVVMQCCIAWIAAFITHTIFMMM
;
A
#
# COMPACT_ATOMS: atom_id res chain seq x y z
N MET A 1 30.57 -7.90 -15.90
CA MET A 1 29.43 -7.11 -16.39
C MET A 1 28.38 -7.03 -15.30
N THR A 2 27.52 -6.02 -15.33
CA THR A 2 26.47 -5.85 -14.32
C THR A 2 25.09 -5.85 -14.99
N ILE A 3 24.03 -6.06 -14.22
CA ILE A 3 22.65 -5.96 -14.76
C ILE A 3 22.39 -4.62 -15.47
N LYS A 4 23.04 -3.55 -15.03
CA LYS A 4 22.93 -2.22 -15.66
C LYS A 4 23.38 -2.22 -17.14
N ASP A 5 24.32 -3.09 -17.52
CA ASP A 5 24.91 -3.14 -18.86
C ASP A 5 24.06 -3.97 -19.83
N MET A 6 23.04 -4.70 -19.33
CA MET A 6 22.16 -5.53 -20.12
C MET A 6 21.15 -4.68 -20.91
N LYS A 7 20.68 -5.20 -22.04
CA LYS A 7 19.62 -4.59 -22.86
C LYS A 7 18.30 -5.33 -22.66
N THR A 8 17.19 -4.70 -23.01
CA THR A 8 15.85 -5.32 -23.01
C THR A 8 15.85 -6.62 -23.81
N GLY A 9 15.34 -7.69 -23.20
CA GLY A 9 15.25 -9.04 -23.79
C GLY A 9 16.52 -9.89 -23.62
N GLN A 10 17.55 -9.41 -22.92
CA GLN A 10 18.74 -10.18 -22.61
C GLN A 10 18.60 -10.91 -21.29
N THR A 11 19.10 -12.14 -21.23
CA THR A 11 19.17 -13.02 -20.07
C THR A 11 20.62 -13.27 -19.68
N ALA A 12 20.88 -13.30 -18.37
CA ALA A 12 22.21 -13.60 -17.82
C ALA A 12 22.06 -14.31 -16.47
N THR A 13 23.11 -15.00 -16.03
CA THR A 13 23.16 -15.62 -14.70
C THR A 13 23.86 -14.69 -13.72
N ILE A 14 23.31 -14.54 -12.52
CA ILE A 14 23.91 -13.72 -11.45
C ILE A 14 25.15 -14.42 -10.92
N LEU A 15 26.28 -13.72 -10.90
CA LEU A 15 27.56 -14.21 -10.35
C LEU A 15 27.74 -13.73 -8.90
N LYS A 16 27.37 -12.48 -8.62
CA LYS A 16 27.56 -11.88 -7.30
C LYS A 16 26.58 -10.75 -7.07
N VAL A 17 26.04 -10.67 -5.87
CA VAL A 17 25.17 -9.59 -5.41
C VAL A 17 25.96 -8.70 -4.45
N GLY A 18 26.25 -7.47 -4.86
CA GLY A 18 26.90 -6.45 -4.05
C GLY A 18 25.89 -5.58 -3.30
N GLY A 19 26.38 -4.56 -2.59
CA GLY A 19 25.59 -3.57 -1.87
C GLY A 19 25.84 -3.53 -0.36
N GLU A 20 25.27 -2.51 0.31
CA GLU A 20 25.33 -2.41 1.78
C GLU A 20 24.45 -3.49 2.43
N SER A 21 24.77 -3.91 3.66
CA SER A 21 24.23 -5.10 4.32
C SER A 21 22.71 -5.23 4.26
N ALA A 22 21.95 -4.19 4.60
CA ALA A 22 20.48 -4.25 4.63
C ALA A 22 19.85 -4.29 3.23
N LEU A 23 20.39 -3.53 2.28
CA LEU A 23 19.89 -3.50 0.90
C LEU A 23 20.23 -4.81 0.18
N ARG A 24 21.44 -5.30 0.41
CA ARG A 24 21.88 -6.58 -0.16
C ARG A 24 21.01 -7.73 0.35
N GLN A 25 20.75 -7.79 1.67
CA GLN A 25 19.84 -8.78 2.25
C GLN A 25 18.46 -8.71 1.58
N HIS A 26 17.93 -7.51 1.36
CA HIS A 26 16.66 -7.34 0.66
C HIS A 26 16.67 -7.86 -0.78
N PHE A 27 17.77 -7.73 -1.52
CA PHE A 27 17.91 -8.33 -2.85
C PHE A 27 17.94 -9.86 -2.80
N LEU A 28 18.66 -10.43 -1.83
CA LEU A 28 18.68 -11.87 -1.61
C LEU A 28 17.30 -12.41 -1.25
N ASP A 29 16.58 -11.74 -0.34
CA ASP A 29 15.20 -12.08 0.04
C ASP A 29 14.22 -11.99 -1.15
N MET A 30 14.55 -11.15 -2.15
CA MET A 30 13.82 -11.04 -3.40
C MET A 30 14.30 -12.03 -4.49
N GLY A 31 15.14 -13.01 -4.14
CA GLY A 31 15.61 -14.04 -5.06
C GLY A 31 16.70 -13.62 -6.04
N LEU A 32 17.29 -12.44 -5.87
CA LEU A 32 18.51 -12.07 -6.60
C LEU A 32 19.68 -12.79 -5.93
N ILE A 33 19.85 -14.09 -6.23
CA ILE A 33 20.89 -14.95 -5.64
C ILE A 33 21.91 -15.38 -6.70
N GLN A 34 23.08 -15.78 -6.27
CA GLN A 34 24.10 -16.32 -7.15
C GLN A 34 23.58 -17.58 -7.87
N GLY A 35 23.81 -17.68 -9.17
CA GLY A 35 23.32 -18.79 -10.00
C GLY A 35 21.91 -18.59 -10.58
N ALA A 36 21.13 -17.62 -10.09
CA ALA A 36 19.79 -17.35 -10.63
C ALA A 36 19.86 -16.68 -12.02
N GLU A 37 18.95 -17.09 -12.90
CA GLU A 37 18.79 -16.45 -14.21
C GLU A 37 17.96 -15.18 -14.09
N VAL A 38 18.46 -14.08 -14.63
CA VAL A 38 17.78 -12.78 -14.69
C VAL A 38 17.61 -12.29 -16.12
N THR A 39 16.40 -11.89 -16.48
CA THR A 39 16.06 -11.33 -17.80
C THR A 39 15.62 -9.88 -17.66
N VAL A 40 16.18 -8.96 -18.47
CA VAL A 40 15.72 -7.56 -18.52
C VAL A 40 14.45 -7.45 -19.37
N ILE A 41 13.34 -7.07 -18.78
CA ILE A 41 12.04 -6.93 -19.46
C ILE A 41 11.90 -5.57 -20.12
N LYS A 42 12.07 -4.50 -19.35
CA LYS A 42 11.98 -3.12 -19.87
C LYS A 42 12.64 -2.12 -18.91
N TYR A 43 12.89 -0.92 -19.43
CA TYR A 43 13.30 0.23 -18.65
C TYR A 43 12.12 1.20 -18.50
N ALA A 44 12.06 1.93 -17.39
CA ALA A 44 11.13 3.04 -17.25
C ALA A 44 11.34 4.07 -18.38
N PRO A 45 10.33 4.90 -18.73
CA PRO A 45 10.41 5.87 -19.83
C PRO A 45 11.64 6.78 -19.80
N MET A 46 12.12 7.09 -18.61
CA MET A 46 13.33 7.90 -18.38
C MET A 46 14.62 7.07 -18.30
N GLY A 47 14.55 5.77 -18.57
CA GLY A 47 15.68 4.84 -18.55
C GLY A 47 16.04 4.29 -17.17
N ASP A 48 15.33 4.63 -16.10
CA ASP A 48 15.54 4.18 -14.71
C ASP A 48 14.24 4.35 -13.92
N PRO A 49 13.75 3.34 -13.17
CA PRO A 49 14.32 2.01 -12.91
C PRO A 49 14.21 1.00 -14.05
N VAL A 50 14.79 -0.19 -13.84
CA VAL A 50 14.71 -1.35 -14.76
C VAL A 50 13.79 -2.42 -14.17
N GLU A 51 12.99 -3.05 -15.01
CA GLU A 51 12.17 -4.21 -14.68
C GLU A 51 12.85 -5.50 -15.13
N LEU A 52 13.02 -6.42 -14.21
CA LEU A 52 13.69 -7.70 -14.37
C LEU A 52 12.69 -8.84 -14.17
N ARG A 53 12.95 -9.98 -14.80
CA ARG A 53 12.29 -11.24 -14.50
C ARG A 53 13.29 -12.17 -13.84
N ILE A 54 12.89 -12.77 -12.71
CA ILE A 54 13.65 -13.74 -11.95
C ILE A 54 12.66 -14.75 -11.32
N HIS A 55 12.99 -16.05 -11.25
CA HIS A 55 12.14 -17.11 -10.70
C HIS A 55 10.67 -17.04 -11.15
N GLY A 56 10.41 -16.57 -12.39
CA GLY A 56 9.06 -16.50 -12.97
C GLY A 56 8.24 -15.25 -12.62
N TYR A 57 8.70 -14.36 -11.74
CA TYR A 57 8.04 -13.09 -11.42
C TYR A 57 8.82 -11.86 -11.91
N GLU A 58 8.19 -10.68 -11.88
CA GLU A 58 8.74 -9.43 -12.38
C GLU A 58 9.05 -8.49 -11.21
N LEU A 59 10.29 -7.98 -11.17
CA LEU A 59 10.83 -7.14 -10.11
C LEU A 59 11.42 -5.88 -10.71
N THR A 60 11.19 -4.71 -10.10
CA THR A 60 11.82 -3.45 -10.51
C THR A 60 12.91 -3.05 -9.55
N ILE A 61 14.09 -2.69 -10.07
CA ILE A 61 15.20 -2.15 -9.30
C ILE A 61 15.78 -0.89 -9.97
N ARG A 62 16.44 -0.04 -9.21
CA ARG A 62 17.14 1.13 -9.74
C ARG A 62 18.42 0.72 -10.48
N LEU A 63 18.82 1.50 -11.49
CA LEU A 63 20.07 1.23 -12.21
C LEU A 63 21.31 1.36 -11.32
N ALA A 64 21.27 2.19 -10.28
CA ALA A 64 22.34 2.28 -9.29
C ALA A 64 22.51 0.96 -8.53
N ASP A 65 21.40 0.32 -8.19
CA ASP A 65 21.35 -0.98 -7.49
C ASP A 65 21.72 -2.12 -8.46
N ALA A 66 21.18 -2.08 -9.69
CA ALA A 66 21.52 -3.00 -10.77
C ALA A 66 23.02 -3.00 -11.15
N ALA A 67 23.71 -1.88 -10.94
CA ALA A 67 25.16 -1.77 -11.14
C ALA A 67 26.00 -2.52 -10.09
N GLN A 68 25.39 -2.93 -8.98
CA GLN A 68 26.05 -3.67 -7.90
C GLN A 68 25.89 -5.19 -8.06
N ILE A 69 25.09 -5.65 -9.03
CA ILE A 69 24.83 -7.07 -9.27
C ILE A 69 25.63 -7.50 -10.51
N GLU A 70 26.63 -8.34 -10.29
CA GLU A 70 27.49 -8.87 -11.33
C GLU A 70 26.82 -10.07 -12.02
N VAL A 71 26.90 -10.13 -13.34
CA VAL A 71 26.31 -11.18 -14.15
C VAL A 71 27.33 -11.82 -15.10
N SER A 72 27.06 -13.07 -15.47
CA SER A 72 27.84 -13.84 -16.43
C SER A 72 27.62 -13.37 -17.87
N SER A 73 28.07 -14.20 -18.82
CA SER A 73 27.84 -13.99 -20.26
C SER A 73 26.34 -13.81 -20.57
N ILE A 74 26.07 -12.72 -21.27
CA ILE A 74 24.72 -12.36 -21.70
C ILE A 74 24.31 -13.20 -22.89
N HIS A 75 23.15 -13.85 -22.80
CA HIS A 75 22.52 -14.54 -23.92
C HIS A 75 21.30 -13.73 -24.38
N SER A 76 21.12 -13.61 -25.68
CA SER A 76 19.88 -13.08 -26.26
C SER A 76 18.97 -14.26 -26.57
N ASP A 77 17.95 -14.49 -25.79
CA ASP A 77 16.91 -15.44 -26.17
C ASP A 77 16.13 -14.87 -27.35
N GLU A 78 16.13 -15.58 -28.49
CA GLU A 78 15.12 -15.37 -29.52
C GLU A 78 13.72 -15.61 -28.92
N PRO A 79 12.67 -14.91 -29.41
CA PRO A 79 11.33 -15.05 -28.83
C PRO A 79 10.88 -16.50 -28.87
N TYR A 80 10.54 -17.04 -27.73
CA TYR A 80 10.10 -18.41 -27.46
C TYR A 80 9.13 -18.92 -28.54
N SER A 81 9.69 -19.62 -29.55
CA SER A 81 8.91 -20.40 -30.49
C SER A 81 8.53 -21.71 -29.79
N VAL A 82 7.24 -21.88 -29.53
CA VAL A 82 6.68 -23.12 -28.97
C VAL A 82 7.11 -24.31 -29.83
N ASN A 83 8.14 -25.01 -29.42
CA ASN A 83 8.49 -26.29 -30.03
C ASN A 83 7.40 -27.35 -29.71
N LYS A 84 6.62 -27.67 -30.71
CA LYS A 84 5.55 -28.67 -30.69
C LYS A 84 6.05 -30.16 -30.64
N THR A 85 7.29 -30.39 -30.25
CA THR A 85 7.94 -31.70 -30.34
C THR A 85 8.48 -32.24 -29.01
N ALA A 86 7.72 -32.14 -27.93
CA ALA A 86 8.06 -32.81 -26.68
C ALA A 86 6.83 -33.35 -25.95
N VAL A 87 6.01 -34.14 -26.67
CA VAL A 87 4.85 -34.85 -26.04
C VAL A 87 5.00 -36.41 -26.16
N ASN A 88 6.12 -36.90 -26.60
CA ASN A 88 6.26 -38.38 -26.77
C ASN A 88 7.57 -38.93 -26.24
N SER A 89 8.00 -38.64 -25.02
CA SER A 89 9.04 -39.42 -24.37
C SER A 89 9.16 -39.15 -22.87
N VAL A 90 8.14 -39.50 -22.09
CA VAL A 90 8.30 -39.86 -20.66
C VAL A 90 7.31 -40.97 -20.36
N SER A 91 7.62 -42.16 -20.80
CA SER A 91 7.23 -43.42 -20.19
C SER A 91 8.51 -44.19 -20.01
N GLU A 92 9.00 -44.23 -18.81
CA GLU A 92 9.83 -45.29 -18.25
C GLU A 92 10.75 -44.79 -17.14
N SER A 93 10.64 -45.52 -16.04
CA SER A 93 11.54 -45.62 -14.89
C SER A 93 11.39 -44.59 -13.76
N THR A 94 10.66 -44.97 -12.74
CA THR A 94 11.28 -45.37 -11.46
C THR A 94 10.34 -46.32 -10.72
N ASN A 95 10.74 -47.57 -10.64
CA ASN A 95 10.17 -48.58 -9.77
C ASN A 95 10.51 -48.23 -8.31
N CYS A 96 9.49 -48.07 -7.49
CA CYS A 96 9.59 -48.39 -6.08
C CYS A 96 8.93 -49.76 -5.94
N ASN A 97 9.68 -50.68 -5.41
CA ASN A 97 9.31 -52.07 -5.17
C ASN A 97 8.03 -52.18 -4.34
N ASP A 98 7.03 -52.82 -4.89
CA ASP A 98 6.02 -53.57 -4.14
C ASP A 98 5.79 -54.89 -4.89
N ASP A 99 6.39 -55.92 -4.36
CA ASP A 99 6.01 -57.27 -4.64
C ASP A 99 4.67 -57.60 -3.96
N GLU A 100 3.84 -58.36 -4.68
CA GLU A 100 2.58 -59.03 -4.32
C GLU A 100 1.28 -58.31 -4.73
N ALA A 101 0.75 -58.76 -5.86
CA ALA A 101 -0.55 -59.35 -6.07
C ALA A 101 -1.06 -59.18 -7.50
N ALA A 102 -0.68 -60.14 -8.34
CA ALA A 102 -1.39 -60.40 -9.59
C ALA A 102 -2.62 -61.26 -9.25
N SER A 103 -3.77 -60.63 -9.17
CA SER A 103 -5.08 -61.25 -9.54
C SER A 103 -6.20 -60.23 -9.26
N ASP A 104 -6.84 -59.80 -10.28
CA ASP A 104 -8.24 -59.35 -10.39
C ASP A 104 -8.47 -58.10 -11.19
N LYS A 105 -8.28 -58.21 -12.52
CA LYS A 105 -8.70 -57.14 -13.44
C LYS A 105 -10.20 -57.03 -13.72
N ASN A 106 -11.06 -57.87 -13.10
CA ASN A 106 -12.50 -57.87 -13.31
C ASN A 106 -13.32 -57.28 -12.15
N ALA A 107 -12.72 -56.99 -10.99
CA ALA A 107 -13.43 -56.40 -9.86
C ALA A 107 -13.54 -54.85 -9.93
N ASP A 108 -12.67 -54.19 -10.67
CA ASP A 108 -12.60 -52.69 -10.70
C ASP A 108 -13.67 -52.03 -11.58
N LYS A 109 -14.19 -52.70 -12.60
CA LYS A 109 -15.28 -52.15 -13.42
C LYS A 109 -16.61 -52.04 -12.68
N ASN A 110 -16.89 -52.95 -11.77
CA ASN A 110 -18.13 -52.93 -10.97
C ASN A 110 -18.05 -52.00 -9.75
N ARG A 111 -16.84 -51.72 -9.26
CA ARG A 111 -16.64 -50.75 -8.16
C ARG A 111 -16.78 -49.29 -8.63
N LEU A 112 -16.33 -48.97 -9.85
CA LEU A 112 -16.49 -47.64 -10.44
C LEU A 112 -17.94 -47.33 -10.84
N SER A 113 -18.76 -48.31 -11.19
CA SER A 113 -20.19 -48.11 -11.47
C SER A 113 -20.99 -47.87 -10.20
N SER A 114 -20.71 -48.55 -9.11
CA SER A 114 -21.38 -48.38 -7.81
C SER A 114 -21.01 -47.04 -7.12
N ILE A 115 -19.81 -46.53 -7.34
CA ILE A 115 -19.39 -45.21 -6.86
C ILE A 115 -20.08 -44.09 -7.67
N ARG A 116 -20.25 -44.25 -8.98
CA ARG A 116 -21.02 -43.31 -9.80
C ARG A 116 -22.52 -43.25 -9.46
N GLU A 117 -23.14 -44.38 -9.10
CA GLU A 117 -24.56 -44.40 -8.69
C GLU A 117 -24.79 -43.87 -7.27
N ARG A 118 -23.86 -44.02 -6.33
CA ARG A 118 -23.92 -43.35 -5.01
C ARG A 118 -23.79 -41.81 -5.14
N HIS A 119 -22.92 -41.33 -5.97
CA HIS A 119 -22.79 -39.86 -6.21
C HIS A 119 -23.97 -39.24 -6.95
N ALA A 120 -24.75 -40.03 -7.71
CA ALA A 120 -25.96 -39.56 -8.38
C ALA A 120 -27.17 -39.44 -7.41
N LYS A 121 -27.22 -40.24 -6.35
CA LYS A 121 -28.29 -40.20 -5.34
C LYS A 121 -28.10 -39.13 -4.25
N ASP A 122 -26.86 -38.75 -3.92
CA ASP A 122 -26.58 -37.67 -2.96
C ASP A 122 -26.78 -36.25 -3.52
N LYS A 123 -26.79 -36.08 -4.85
CA LYS A 123 -27.10 -34.82 -5.51
C LYS A 123 -28.55 -34.35 -5.36
N ARG A 124 -29.48 -35.17 -4.84
CA ARG A 124 -30.91 -34.81 -4.73
C ARG A 124 -31.38 -34.38 -3.35
N LYS A 125 -30.53 -34.29 -2.32
CA LYS A 125 -30.94 -34.02 -0.93
C LYS A 125 -30.25 -32.83 -0.20
N LYS A 126 -29.52 -31.98 -0.84
CA LYS A 126 -29.04 -30.74 -0.19
C LYS A 126 -29.14 -29.54 -1.15
N THR A 127 -30.36 -29.00 -1.27
CA THR A 127 -30.57 -27.62 -1.62
C THR A 127 -30.88 -26.89 -0.31
N ASP A 128 -29.84 -26.46 0.37
CA ASP A 128 -30.00 -25.47 1.42
C ASP A 128 -29.68 -24.08 0.88
N LYS A 129 -30.38 -23.07 1.37
CA LYS A 129 -30.57 -21.74 0.79
C LYS A 129 -29.43 -20.75 1.07
N THR A 130 -28.21 -21.21 1.19
CA THR A 130 -27.01 -20.37 1.22
C THR A 130 -26.17 -20.67 -0.01
N GLY A 131 -25.85 -19.66 -0.78
CA GLY A 131 -25.22 -19.73 -2.10
C GLY A 131 -23.79 -20.28 -2.14
N ASP A 132 -23.42 -21.17 -1.23
CA ASP A 132 -22.17 -21.89 -1.24
C ASP A 132 -22.24 -23.04 -2.24
N ARG A 133 -21.61 -22.89 -3.38
CA ARG A 133 -21.30 -24.03 -4.25
C ARG A 133 -20.20 -24.84 -3.57
N PRO A 134 -20.42 -26.14 -3.24
CA PRO A 134 -19.38 -26.94 -2.63
C PRO A 134 -18.20 -27.06 -3.61
N ILE A 135 -17.08 -26.46 -3.24
CA ILE A 135 -15.80 -26.75 -3.88
C ILE A 135 -15.51 -28.21 -3.54
N LYS A 136 -15.14 -29.01 -4.50
CA LYS A 136 -14.47 -30.26 -4.20
C LYS A 136 -13.09 -29.93 -3.65
N THR A 137 -12.99 -29.89 -2.35
CA THR A 137 -11.74 -29.76 -1.67
C THR A 137 -10.99 -31.06 -1.81
N GLU A 138 -9.79 -31.04 -2.31
CA GLU A 138 -8.85 -32.16 -2.34
C GLU A 138 -8.16 -32.34 -0.98
N HIS A 139 -8.63 -31.59 0.03
CA HIS A 139 -8.04 -31.55 1.35
C HIS A 139 -8.53 -32.69 2.23
N PRO A 140 -7.68 -33.37 2.99
CA PRO A 140 -8.11 -34.34 4.00
C PRO A 140 -8.93 -33.61 5.07
N GLY A 141 -10.08 -34.16 5.45
CA GLY A 141 -10.96 -33.53 6.46
C GLY A 141 -10.31 -33.45 7.83
N LEU A 142 -10.77 -32.48 8.65
CA LEU A 142 -10.35 -32.31 10.04
C LEU A 142 -10.60 -33.62 10.85
N GLY A 143 -9.56 -34.16 11.47
CA GLY A 143 -9.65 -35.24 12.42
C GLY A 143 -9.91 -36.65 11.86
N GLU A 144 -9.99 -36.82 10.51
CA GLU A 144 -10.16 -38.13 9.87
C GLU A 144 -8.84 -38.64 9.26
N GLY A 145 -7.83 -38.90 10.10
CA GLY A 145 -6.56 -39.46 9.63
C GLY A 145 -5.69 -38.49 8.81
N GLY A 146 -5.92 -37.19 8.96
CA GLY A 146 -5.02 -36.15 8.44
C GLY A 146 -3.65 -36.26 9.10
N ARG A 147 -2.58 -36.08 8.33
CA ARG A 147 -1.19 -36.22 8.80
C ARG A 147 -0.80 -35.24 9.93
N PHE A 148 -1.59 -34.15 10.10
CA PHE A 148 -1.28 -33.06 11.01
C PHE A 148 -2.04 -33.12 12.34
N HIS A 149 -2.83 -34.21 12.60
CA HIS A 149 -3.63 -34.36 13.81
C HIS A 149 -3.19 -35.61 14.57
N ASP A 150 -2.22 -35.44 15.46
CA ASP A 150 -1.78 -36.50 16.35
C ASP A 150 -2.59 -36.47 17.65
N LYS A 151 -3.60 -37.36 17.73
CA LYS A 151 -4.51 -37.46 18.89
C LYS A 151 -3.83 -37.84 20.20
N GLU A 152 -2.64 -38.41 20.14
CA GLU A 152 -1.93 -38.84 21.36
C GLU A 152 -1.20 -37.73 22.07
N ASN A 153 -0.87 -36.64 21.35
CA ASN A 153 -0.17 -35.45 21.86
C ASN A 153 -1.02 -34.18 21.91
N GLU A 154 -2.33 -34.29 21.72
CA GLU A 154 -3.24 -33.14 21.77
C GLU A 154 -3.34 -32.55 23.17
N HIS A 155 -2.92 -31.31 23.33
CA HIS A 155 -3.12 -30.49 24.52
C HIS A 155 -3.96 -29.25 24.19
N PRO A 156 -5.30 -29.39 24.01
CA PRO A 156 -6.14 -28.29 23.59
C PRO A 156 -6.13 -27.17 24.63
N LEU A 157 -6.08 -25.93 24.15
CA LEU A 157 -6.26 -24.76 24.98
C LEU A 157 -7.66 -24.79 25.62
N PRO A 158 -7.81 -24.28 26.86
CA PRO A 158 -9.12 -24.18 27.51
C PRO A 158 -10.12 -23.36 26.67
N ASP A 159 -11.39 -23.73 26.67
CA ASP A 159 -12.44 -23.10 25.86
C ASP A 159 -12.68 -21.59 26.18
N ASN A 160 -12.19 -21.12 27.31
CA ASN A 160 -12.28 -19.71 27.70
C ASN A 160 -11.12 -18.81 27.20
N VAL A 161 -10.16 -19.36 26.45
CA VAL A 161 -9.03 -18.63 25.90
C VAL A 161 -9.40 -18.03 24.56
N THR A 162 -9.24 -16.72 24.41
CA THR A 162 -9.39 -16.06 23.11
C THR A 162 -8.29 -16.52 22.16
N LEU A 163 -8.67 -17.05 21.02
CA LEU A 163 -7.75 -17.46 19.97
C LEU A 163 -7.32 -16.24 19.14
N THR A 164 -6.07 -15.84 19.28
CA THR A 164 -5.50 -14.70 18.56
C THR A 164 -4.81 -15.15 17.31
N PHE A 165 -5.19 -14.55 16.16
CA PHE A 165 -4.61 -14.87 14.86
C PHE A 165 -3.86 -13.68 14.27
N ALA A 166 -2.69 -13.95 13.67
CA ALA A 166 -2.01 -13.03 12.79
C ALA A 166 -2.29 -13.38 11.33
N LEU A 167 -2.84 -12.44 10.56
CA LEU A 167 -2.96 -12.59 9.10
C LEU A 167 -1.71 -12.04 8.44
N VAL A 168 -0.89 -12.92 7.87
CA VAL A 168 0.42 -12.60 7.29
C VAL A 168 0.44 -12.98 5.82
N GLY A 169 1.23 -12.29 5.01
CA GLY A 169 1.45 -12.61 3.61
C GLY A 169 2.09 -11.47 2.83
N ASN A 170 2.50 -11.76 1.62
CA ASN A 170 3.15 -10.80 0.75
C ASN A 170 2.22 -9.64 0.36
N GLN A 171 2.79 -8.57 -0.17
CA GLN A 171 1.99 -7.50 -0.78
C GLN A 171 1.21 -8.07 -1.98
N ASN A 172 -0.02 -7.62 -2.17
CA ASN A 172 -0.92 -8.04 -3.26
C ASN A 172 -1.39 -9.51 -3.27
N CYS A 173 -1.11 -10.32 -2.24
CA CYS A 173 -1.63 -11.70 -2.14
C CYS A 173 -3.14 -11.80 -1.83
N GLY A 174 -3.82 -10.68 -1.58
CA GLY A 174 -5.26 -10.64 -1.27
C GLY A 174 -5.59 -10.61 0.22
N LYS A 175 -4.63 -10.25 1.09
CA LYS A 175 -4.74 -10.23 2.55
C LYS A 175 -5.92 -9.40 3.06
N THR A 176 -6.01 -8.14 2.67
CA THR A 176 -7.12 -7.24 3.07
C THR A 176 -8.47 -7.73 2.56
N THR A 177 -8.52 -8.37 1.38
CA THR A 177 -9.74 -8.98 0.87
C THR A 177 -10.18 -10.13 1.78
N LEU A 178 -9.25 -11.02 2.15
CA LEU A 178 -9.54 -12.13 3.07
C LEU A 178 -9.96 -11.63 4.44
N PHE A 179 -9.27 -10.63 5.00
CA PHE A 179 -9.61 -10.03 6.28
C PHE A 179 -11.05 -9.47 6.29
N ASN A 180 -11.44 -8.74 5.23
CA ASN A 180 -12.80 -8.20 5.10
C ASN A 180 -13.86 -9.30 4.97
N VAL A 181 -13.55 -10.41 4.32
CA VAL A 181 -14.46 -11.57 4.21
C VAL A 181 -14.62 -12.26 5.55
N LEU A 182 -13.53 -12.47 6.30
CA LEU A 182 -13.52 -13.11 7.61
C LEU A 182 -14.25 -12.29 8.67
N THR A 183 -14.00 -10.97 8.75
CA THR A 183 -14.49 -10.11 9.83
C THR A 183 -15.78 -9.35 9.48
N GLY A 184 -16.01 -9.04 8.23
CA GLY A 184 -17.16 -8.23 7.79
C GLY A 184 -17.11 -6.80 8.30
N SER A 185 -18.18 -6.35 9.01
CA SER A 185 -18.28 -5.00 9.57
C SER A 185 -17.66 -4.84 10.97
N ASN A 186 -17.23 -5.94 11.59
CA ASN A 186 -16.71 -5.95 12.96
C ASN A 186 -15.20 -5.72 12.97
N GLN A 187 -14.77 -4.52 12.63
CA GLN A 187 -13.35 -4.15 12.54
C GLN A 187 -13.05 -2.96 13.45
N HIS A 188 -11.90 -3.02 14.13
CA HIS A 188 -11.33 -1.90 14.86
C HIS A 188 -10.07 -1.42 14.13
N ILE A 189 -10.02 -0.13 13.80
CA ILE A 189 -8.88 0.47 13.09
C ILE A 189 -8.11 1.33 14.10
N GLY A 190 -6.82 1.07 14.21
CA GLY A 190 -5.89 1.82 15.05
C GLY A 190 -4.52 1.87 14.40
N ASN A 191 -3.50 2.29 15.14
CA ASN A 191 -2.11 2.21 14.69
C ASN A 191 -1.34 1.25 15.59
N PHE A 192 -0.34 0.57 15.05
CA PHE A 192 0.60 -0.20 15.85
C PHE A 192 1.38 0.73 16.81
N PRO A 193 1.68 0.30 18.05
CA PRO A 193 2.35 1.13 19.03
C PRO A 193 3.70 1.66 18.52
N GLY A 194 3.90 2.98 18.62
CA GLY A 194 5.17 3.64 18.27
C GLY A 194 5.47 3.83 16.79
N VAL A 195 4.55 3.44 15.91
CA VAL A 195 4.68 3.61 14.45
C VAL A 195 3.37 4.09 13.83
N THR A 196 3.44 4.60 12.61
CA THR A 196 2.27 5.09 11.86
C THR A 196 1.72 4.08 10.87
N VAL A 197 1.88 2.80 11.16
CA VAL A 197 1.33 1.70 10.39
C VAL A 197 -0.06 1.38 10.93
N ASP A 198 -1.05 1.32 10.05
CA ASP A 198 -2.43 1.01 10.44
C ASP A 198 -2.54 -0.42 10.97
N ARG A 199 -3.21 -0.56 12.13
CA ARG A 199 -3.58 -1.85 12.72
C ARG A 199 -5.08 -2.06 12.52
N LYS A 200 -5.45 -3.22 12.02
CA LYS A 200 -6.85 -3.62 11.89
C LYS A 200 -7.07 -4.92 12.64
N ASP A 201 -7.90 -4.85 13.65
CA ASP A 201 -8.31 -6.01 14.43
C ASP A 201 -9.78 -6.32 14.15
N GLY A 202 -10.15 -7.60 14.18
CA GLY A 202 -11.54 -8.01 14.00
C GLY A 202 -11.82 -9.39 14.58
N VAL A 203 -13.10 -9.69 14.77
CA VAL A 203 -13.57 -11.00 15.19
C VAL A 203 -14.01 -11.78 13.95
N ILE A 204 -13.65 -13.04 13.84
CA ILE A 204 -14.08 -13.91 12.75
C ILE A 204 -15.59 -14.16 12.88
N LYS A 205 -16.32 -14.02 11.78
CA LYS A 205 -17.77 -14.22 11.73
C LYS A 205 -18.16 -15.62 12.21
N GLY A 206 -19.11 -15.70 13.15
CA GLY A 206 -19.55 -16.96 13.72
C GLY A 206 -18.67 -17.49 14.87
N HIS A 207 -17.51 -16.87 15.13
CA HIS A 207 -16.55 -17.32 16.15
C HIS A 207 -16.15 -16.15 17.07
N PRO A 208 -16.98 -15.79 18.06
CA PRO A 208 -16.74 -14.67 18.96
C PRO A 208 -15.52 -14.86 19.87
N GLU A 209 -15.04 -16.07 20.01
CA GLU A 209 -13.82 -16.44 20.76
C GLU A 209 -12.52 -16.10 20.04
N THR A 210 -12.58 -15.59 18.80
CA THR A 210 -11.43 -15.33 17.96
C THR A 210 -11.14 -13.84 17.85
N LEU A 211 -9.86 -13.49 17.71
CA LEU A 211 -9.38 -12.15 17.36
C LEU A 211 -8.34 -12.27 16.25
N ILE A 212 -8.61 -11.68 15.10
CA ILE A 212 -7.65 -11.65 13.98
C ILE A 212 -7.10 -10.25 13.76
N THR A 213 -5.78 -10.13 13.62
CA THR A 213 -5.08 -8.88 13.31
C THR A 213 -4.53 -8.92 11.88
N ASP A 214 -4.91 -7.95 11.03
CA ASP A 214 -4.35 -7.77 9.70
C ASP A 214 -2.97 -7.10 9.80
N LEU A 215 -1.92 -7.84 9.50
CA LEU A 215 -0.55 -7.34 9.50
C LEU A 215 -0.17 -6.72 8.15
N PRO A 216 0.76 -5.77 8.10
CA PRO A 216 1.27 -5.23 6.84
C PRO A 216 1.78 -6.33 5.90
N GLY A 217 1.69 -6.08 4.58
CA GLY A 217 2.26 -7.00 3.59
C GLY A 217 3.77 -6.91 3.56
N ILE A 218 4.44 -8.01 3.80
CA ILE A 218 5.89 -8.10 3.85
C ILE A 218 6.41 -9.19 2.91
N TYR A 219 7.68 -9.09 2.53
CA TYR A 219 8.33 -10.11 1.68
C TYR A 219 9.27 -11.01 2.47
N SER A 220 9.80 -10.51 3.58
CA SER A 220 10.67 -11.25 4.47
C SER A 220 10.55 -10.77 5.91
N MET A 221 11.11 -11.51 6.85
CA MET A 221 11.23 -11.13 8.26
C MET A 221 12.48 -10.27 8.55
N SER A 222 13.21 -9.84 7.53
CA SER A 222 14.37 -8.97 7.67
C SER A 222 13.92 -7.52 7.96
N PRO A 223 14.58 -6.80 8.91
CA PRO A 223 14.11 -5.48 9.37
C PRO A 223 14.52 -4.36 8.39
N TYR A 224 13.99 -4.39 7.17
CA TYR A 224 14.32 -3.44 6.12
C TYR A 224 13.34 -2.26 6.06
N SER A 225 12.04 -2.52 6.18
CA SER A 225 10.98 -1.51 6.18
C SER A 225 10.27 -1.43 7.54
N SER A 226 9.52 -0.35 7.79
CA SER A 226 8.69 -0.21 8.99
C SER A 226 7.63 -1.30 9.11
N GLU A 227 7.11 -1.76 7.98
CA GLU A 227 6.11 -2.83 7.88
C GLU A 227 6.68 -4.18 8.35
N GLU A 228 7.89 -4.51 7.92
CA GLU A 228 8.60 -5.73 8.32
C GLU A 228 8.97 -5.70 9.82
N ILE A 229 9.43 -4.55 10.32
CA ILE A 229 9.74 -4.36 11.75
C ILE A 229 8.48 -4.55 12.61
N VAL A 230 7.34 -3.99 12.18
CA VAL A 230 6.05 -4.10 12.89
C VAL A 230 5.56 -5.53 12.91
N THR A 231 5.53 -6.20 11.75
CA THR A 231 5.08 -7.59 11.63
C THR A 231 5.95 -8.50 12.48
N ARG A 232 7.28 -8.35 12.38
CA ARG A 232 8.23 -9.13 13.17
C ARG A 232 8.01 -8.94 14.68
N ARG A 233 7.86 -7.69 15.14
CA ARG A 233 7.60 -7.40 16.56
C ARG A 233 6.30 -8.04 17.02
N PHE A 234 5.21 -7.92 16.24
CA PHE A 234 3.93 -8.53 16.59
C PHE A 234 4.04 -10.06 16.74
N LEU A 235 4.71 -10.73 15.82
CA LEU A 235 4.84 -12.18 15.85
C LEU A 235 5.73 -12.68 17.01
N LEU A 236 6.79 -11.94 17.36
CA LEU A 236 7.74 -12.34 18.40
C LEU A 236 7.31 -11.89 19.80
N ASP A 237 6.73 -10.70 19.95
CA ASP A 237 6.39 -10.11 21.26
C ASP A 237 4.96 -10.46 21.67
N ASP A 238 3.96 -10.26 20.77
CA ASP A 238 2.55 -10.53 21.08
C ASP A 238 2.20 -12.04 21.00
N LYS A 239 3.03 -12.85 20.34
CA LYS A 239 2.93 -14.32 20.20
C LYS A 239 1.49 -14.79 19.96
N PRO A 240 0.93 -14.55 18.74
CA PRO A 240 -0.42 -14.99 18.41
C PRO A 240 -0.56 -16.51 18.56
N LYS A 241 -1.76 -16.99 18.87
CA LYS A 241 -2.04 -18.42 19.04
C LYS A 241 -2.05 -19.19 17.71
N GLY A 242 -2.21 -18.44 16.59
CA GLY A 242 -2.12 -19.03 15.26
C GLY A 242 -1.75 -17.97 14.20
N ILE A 243 -1.15 -18.44 13.12
CA ILE A 243 -0.85 -17.64 11.92
C ILE A 243 -1.73 -18.13 10.78
N ILE A 244 -2.43 -17.23 10.10
CA ILE A 244 -3.04 -17.47 8.80
C ILE A 244 -2.13 -16.83 7.76
N ASN A 245 -1.32 -17.65 7.10
CA ASN A 245 -0.40 -17.19 6.07
C ASN A 245 -1.07 -17.28 4.70
N ILE A 246 -1.30 -16.13 4.05
CA ILE A 246 -1.94 -16.07 2.75
C ILE A 246 -0.90 -15.99 1.63
N LEU A 247 -1.00 -16.94 0.68
CA LEU A 247 -0.13 -17.07 -0.48
C LEU A 247 -0.89 -16.76 -1.77
N ASP A 248 -0.24 -16.07 -2.69
CA ASP A 248 -0.70 -15.93 -4.07
C ASP A 248 -0.28 -17.18 -4.87
N ALA A 249 -1.23 -18.05 -5.21
CA ALA A 249 -0.99 -19.24 -6.00
C ALA A 249 -0.40 -18.97 -7.40
N THR A 250 -0.61 -17.75 -7.94
CA THR A 250 -0.07 -17.37 -9.26
C THR A 250 1.43 -17.04 -9.21
N ASN A 251 1.96 -16.75 -8.01
CA ASN A 251 3.36 -16.44 -7.74
C ASN A 251 3.87 -17.20 -6.51
N ILE A 252 3.56 -18.49 -6.43
CA ILE A 252 3.77 -19.31 -5.24
C ILE A 252 5.25 -19.34 -4.81
N GLU A 253 6.20 -19.50 -5.75
CA GLU A 253 7.63 -19.58 -5.48
C GLU A 253 8.12 -18.41 -4.62
N ARG A 254 7.66 -17.22 -4.94
CA ARG A 254 8.04 -16.03 -4.19
C ARG A 254 7.38 -15.94 -2.80
N ASN A 255 6.13 -16.36 -2.72
CA ASN A 255 5.38 -16.31 -1.48
C ASN A 255 5.89 -17.31 -0.44
N LEU A 256 6.39 -18.47 -0.89
CA LEU A 256 6.94 -19.50 -0.03
C LEU A 256 8.19 -19.03 0.73
N TYR A 257 8.96 -18.07 0.23
CA TYR A 257 10.12 -17.54 0.95
C TYR A 257 9.76 -16.96 2.33
N LEU A 258 8.70 -16.17 2.40
CA LEU A 258 8.17 -15.69 3.68
C LEU A 258 7.59 -16.83 4.51
N THR A 259 6.89 -17.79 3.88
CA THR A 259 6.29 -18.94 4.56
C THR A 259 7.34 -19.73 5.33
N MET A 260 8.49 -20.00 4.71
CA MET A 260 9.61 -20.71 5.38
C MET A 260 10.12 -19.96 6.61
N GLN A 261 10.25 -18.63 6.53
CA GLN A 261 10.65 -17.83 7.69
C GLN A 261 9.60 -17.79 8.80
N LEU A 262 8.29 -17.88 8.45
CA LEU A 262 7.21 -18.01 9.43
C LEU A 262 7.20 -19.38 10.10
N MET A 263 7.53 -20.44 9.37
CA MET A 263 7.67 -21.79 9.93
C MET A 263 8.79 -21.87 10.97
N GLU A 264 9.93 -21.19 10.74
CA GLU A 264 11.03 -21.08 11.70
C GLU A 264 10.62 -20.42 13.05
N LEU A 265 9.48 -19.69 13.10
CA LEU A 265 8.93 -19.12 14.33
C LEU A 265 8.26 -20.15 15.25
N ASN A 266 8.01 -21.36 14.76
CA ASN A 266 7.39 -22.45 15.51
C ASN A 266 6.03 -22.09 16.16
N ILE A 267 5.26 -21.21 15.49
CA ILE A 267 3.90 -20.82 15.87
C ILE A 267 2.91 -21.65 15.05
N PRO A 268 1.80 -22.14 15.65
CA PRO A 268 0.73 -22.83 14.92
C PRO A 268 0.31 -22.05 13.66
N MET A 269 0.28 -22.70 12.50
CA MET A 269 0.09 -22.01 11.24
C MET A 269 -0.76 -22.78 10.24
N VAL A 270 -1.62 -22.07 9.50
CA VAL A 270 -2.29 -22.58 8.30
C VAL A 270 -1.93 -21.73 7.10
N VAL A 271 -1.84 -22.35 5.94
CA VAL A 271 -1.57 -21.69 4.66
C VAL A 271 -2.88 -21.54 3.90
N ALA A 272 -3.26 -20.29 3.61
CA ALA A 272 -4.39 -19.95 2.74
C ALA A 272 -3.88 -19.71 1.32
N LEU A 273 -4.00 -20.71 0.45
CA LEU A 273 -3.55 -20.66 -0.95
C LEU A 273 -4.60 -19.94 -1.79
N ASN A 274 -4.43 -18.65 -1.98
CA ASN A 274 -5.39 -17.75 -2.63
C ASN A 274 -5.23 -17.69 -4.15
N MET A 275 -6.23 -17.14 -4.84
CA MET A 275 -6.28 -16.99 -6.30
C MET A 275 -6.32 -18.33 -7.06
N MET A 276 -6.81 -19.39 -6.43
CA MET A 276 -6.96 -20.71 -7.05
C MET A 276 -7.92 -20.70 -8.25
N ASP A 277 -8.85 -19.75 -8.28
CA ASP A 277 -9.70 -19.53 -9.44
C ASP A 277 -8.92 -19.05 -10.67
N GLU A 278 -7.90 -18.21 -10.51
CA GLU A 278 -7.02 -17.78 -11.61
C GLU A 278 -6.16 -18.96 -12.12
N ILE A 279 -5.61 -19.78 -11.25
CA ILE A 279 -4.84 -20.97 -11.62
C ILE A 279 -5.70 -21.91 -12.48
N ARG A 280 -6.93 -22.21 -12.03
CA ARG A 280 -7.88 -23.10 -12.76
C ARG A 280 -8.24 -22.54 -14.13
N VAL A 281 -8.53 -21.23 -14.24
CA VAL A 281 -8.87 -20.57 -15.51
C VAL A 281 -7.71 -20.60 -16.51
N ASN A 282 -6.47 -20.53 -16.03
CA ASN A 282 -5.26 -20.51 -16.86
C ASN A 282 -4.71 -21.92 -17.16
N GLY A 283 -5.41 -22.97 -16.71
CA GLY A 283 -5.06 -24.37 -16.99
C GLY A 283 -3.86 -24.88 -16.20
N GLY A 284 -3.52 -24.23 -15.10
CA GLY A 284 -2.57 -24.73 -14.09
C GLY A 284 -3.26 -25.61 -13.04
N SER A 285 -2.47 -26.32 -12.27
CA SER A 285 -2.93 -27.08 -11.10
C SER A 285 -1.84 -27.11 -10.03
N ILE A 286 -2.26 -27.20 -8.76
CA ILE A 286 -1.38 -27.36 -7.62
C ILE A 286 -1.84 -28.62 -6.89
N ARG A 287 -0.91 -29.51 -6.59
CA ARG A 287 -1.15 -30.74 -5.85
C ARG A 287 -1.13 -30.44 -4.36
N ILE A 288 -2.30 -30.08 -3.81
CA ILE A 288 -2.44 -29.58 -2.43
C ILE A 288 -1.88 -30.58 -1.40
N ASN A 289 -2.27 -31.84 -1.48
CA ASN A 289 -1.82 -32.88 -0.52
C ASN A 289 -0.30 -33.07 -0.52
N GLU A 290 0.33 -33.00 -1.70
CA GLU A 290 1.79 -33.07 -1.81
C GLU A 290 2.46 -31.82 -1.27
N LEU A 291 1.86 -30.64 -1.50
CA LEU A 291 2.35 -29.36 -0.98
C LEU A 291 2.28 -29.34 0.54
N GLU A 292 1.19 -29.84 1.14
CA GLU A 292 1.06 -30.00 2.59
C GLU A 292 2.14 -30.93 3.16
N CYS A 293 2.34 -32.07 2.51
CA CYS A 293 3.37 -33.03 2.94
C CYS A 293 4.78 -32.40 2.91
N GLN A 294 5.07 -31.59 1.91
CA GLN A 294 6.40 -30.95 1.78
C GLN A 294 6.56 -29.70 2.65
N LEU A 295 5.48 -29.03 3.05
CA LEU A 295 5.54 -27.89 3.95
C LEU A 295 5.34 -28.28 5.42
N GLY A 296 4.73 -29.43 5.72
CA GLY A 296 4.42 -29.83 7.09
C GLY A 296 3.42 -28.91 7.80
N VAL A 297 2.54 -28.25 7.05
CA VAL A 297 1.46 -27.40 7.56
C VAL A 297 0.22 -27.53 6.66
N PRO A 298 -1.01 -27.38 7.22
CA PRO A 298 -2.23 -27.44 6.42
C PRO A 298 -2.28 -26.36 5.34
N VAL A 299 -2.64 -26.73 4.10
CA VAL A 299 -2.75 -25.81 2.96
C VAL A 299 -4.17 -25.83 2.42
N ILE A 300 -4.90 -24.76 2.59
CA ILE A 300 -6.30 -24.63 2.20
C ILE A 300 -6.44 -23.79 0.94
N PRO A 301 -6.94 -24.38 -0.18
CA PRO A 301 -7.15 -23.65 -1.43
C PRO A 301 -8.37 -22.72 -1.32
N ILE A 302 -8.15 -21.42 -1.53
CA ILE A 302 -9.19 -20.39 -1.44
C ILE A 302 -9.27 -19.49 -2.67
N SER A 303 -10.40 -18.79 -2.80
CA SER A 303 -10.54 -17.58 -3.58
C SER A 303 -11.21 -16.52 -2.71
N ALA A 304 -10.41 -15.63 -2.10
CA ALA A 304 -10.91 -14.59 -1.22
C ALA A 304 -11.88 -13.63 -1.93
N ALA A 305 -11.64 -13.34 -3.23
CA ALA A 305 -12.50 -12.48 -4.03
C ALA A 305 -13.90 -13.08 -4.29
N LYS A 306 -14.00 -14.43 -4.35
CA LYS A 306 -15.26 -15.15 -4.59
C LYS A 306 -15.87 -15.72 -3.30
N GLY A 307 -15.15 -15.68 -2.18
CA GLY A 307 -15.55 -16.27 -0.91
C GLY A 307 -15.51 -17.80 -0.91
N GLU A 308 -14.69 -18.41 -1.81
CA GLU A 308 -14.56 -19.87 -1.93
C GLU A 308 -13.51 -20.40 -0.93
N GLY A 309 -13.78 -21.54 -0.25
CA GLY A 309 -12.86 -22.21 0.69
C GLY A 309 -12.69 -21.52 2.05
N ILE A 310 -13.44 -20.44 2.33
CA ILE A 310 -13.25 -19.63 3.56
C ILE A 310 -13.71 -20.38 4.81
N GLY A 311 -14.82 -21.12 4.75
CA GLY A 311 -15.33 -21.91 5.89
C GLY A 311 -14.31 -22.95 6.34
N GLU A 312 -13.75 -23.70 5.39
CA GLU A 312 -12.72 -24.71 5.62
C GLU A 312 -11.44 -24.09 6.19
N LEU A 313 -11.00 -22.94 5.66
CA LEU A 313 -9.86 -22.21 6.21
C LEU A 313 -10.07 -21.84 7.69
N VAL A 314 -11.26 -21.36 8.05
CA VAL A 314 -11.58 -20.95 9.43
C VAL A 314 -11.59 -22.17 10.35
N GLU A 315 -12.20 -23.29 9.94
CA GLU A 315 -12.23 -24.52 10.71
C GLU A 315 -10.81 -25.04 11.00
N HIS A 316 -9.96 -25.10 9.98
CA HIS A 316 -8.55 -25.52 10.15
C HIS A 316 -7.76 -24.52 11.01
N ALA A 317 -7.93 -23.22 10.81
CA ALA A 317 -7.22 -22.21 11.60
C ALA A 317 -7.58 -22.33 13.11
N ILE A 318 -8.86 -22.48 13.43
CA ILE A 318 -9.33 -22.64 14.81
C ILE A 318 -8.80 -23.95 15.41
N HIS A 319 -8.82 -25.05 14.62
CA HIS A 319 -8.33 -26.34 15.09
C HIS A 319 -6.83 -26.27 15.43
N VAL A 320 -6.00 -25.83 14.48
CA VAL A 320 -4.54 -25.71 14.65
C VAL A 320 -4.18 -24.79 15.82
N ALA A 321 -4.87 -23.66 15.97
CA ALA A 321 -4.64 -22.75 17.09
C ALA A 321 -5.13 -23.33 18.42
N LYS A 322 -6.26 -24.05 18.47
CA LYS A 322 -6.81 -24.65 19.68
C LYS A 322 -5.91 -25.78 20.20
N TYR A 323 -5.44 -26.65 19.32
CA TYR A 323 -4.59 -27.78 19.66
C TYR A 323 -3.09 -27.46 19.66
N GLN A 324 -2.70 -26.20 19.32
CA GLN A 324 -1.32 -25.72 19.27
C GLN A 324 -0.41 -26.55 18.35
N GLU A 325 -0.96 -26.97 17.21
CA GLU A 325 -0.24 -27.76 16.20
C GLU A 325 0.81 -26.90 15.50
N LYS A 326 2.08 -27.25 15.68
CA LYS A 326 3.22 -26.53 15.16
C LYS A 326 3.64 -27.08 13.78
N PRO A 327 4.37 -26.28 12.95
CA PRO A 327 4.94 -26.78 11.71
C PRO A 327 5.84 -27.99 11.97
N GLU A 328 5.64 -29.07 11.20
CA GLU A 328 6.46 -30.29 11.34
C GLU A 328 7.85 -30.13 10.72
N ILE A 329 7.95 -29.35 9.64
CA ILE A 329 9.19 -29.15 8.90
C ILE A 329 9.76 -27.77 9.18
N MET A 330 10.93 -27.73 9.81
CA MET A 330 11.68 -26.51 10.07
C MET A 330 13.07 -26.53 9.41
N ASP A 331 13.56 -27.70 9.04
CA ASP A 331 14.83 -27.90 8.35
C ASP A 331 14.64 -27.96 6.83
N PHE A 332 15.21 -26.98 6.13
CA PHE A 332 15.07 -26.82 4.69
C PHE A 332 16.33 -27.19 3.91
N CYS A 333 17.33 -27.75 4.60
CA CYS A 333 18.61 -28.13 4.04
C CYS A 333 18.83 -29.66 4.15
N PRO A 334 19.60 -30.25 3.22
CA PRO A 334 20.05 -31.63 3.37
C PRO A 334 20.85 -31.82 4.65
N GLU A 335 20.65 -32.94 5.37
CA GLU A 335 21.28 -33.22 6.67
C GLU A 335 22.83 -33.17 6.61
N ASP A 336 23.43 -33.56 5.49
CA ASP A 336 24.87 -33.59 5.29
C ASP A 336 25.47 -32.26 4.82
N SER A 337 24.65 -31.20 4.59
CA SER A 337 25.14 -29.93 4.05
C SER A 337 25.91 -29.11 5.11
N ALA A 338 26.90 -28.32 4.64
CA ALA A 338 27.67 -27.42 5.50
C ALA A 338 26.75 -26.42 6.25
N ILE A 339 25.69 -25.95 5.57
CA ILE A 339 24.75 -25.00 6.15
C ILE A 339 23.88 -25.64 7.24
N HIS A 340 23.51 -26.92 7.10
CA HIS A 340 22.77 -27.67 8.14
C HIS A 340 23.63 -27.77 9.41
N ARG A 341 24.89 -28.23 9.27
CA ARG A 341 25.83 -28.30 10.40
C ARG A 341 26.06 -26.94 11.06
N CYS A 342 26.17 -25.89 10.27
CA CYS A 342 26.35 -24.53 10.78
C CYS A 342 25.14 -24.09 11.62
N ILE A 343 23.91 -24.19 11.09
CA ILE A 343 22.72 -23.74 11.80
C ILE A 343 22.51 -24.56 13.09
N HIS A 344 22.62 -25.88 13.04
CA HIS A 344 22.47 -26.75 14.21
C HIS A 344 23.58 -26.53 15.25
N GLY A 345 24.82 -26.28 14.82
CA GLY A 345 25.92 -25.93 15.71
C GLY A 345 25.67 -24.61 16.46
N ILE A 346 25.15 -23.61 15.73
CA ILE A 346 24.76 -22.32 16.31
C ILE A 346 23.55 -22.48 17.22
N MET A 347 22.51 -23.23 16.84
CA MET A 347 21.35 -23.54 17.70
C MET A 347 21.77 -24.07 19.05
N ALA A 348 22.69 -25.04 19.09
CA ALA A 348 23.19 -25.62 20.33
C ALA A 348 23.95 -24.61 21.19
N LEU A 349 24.63 -23.64 20.59
CA LEU A 349 25.37 -22.59 21.30
C LEU A 349 24.48 -21.49 21.88
N ILE A 350 23.38 -21.16 21.21
CA ILE A 350 22.51 -20.02 21.56
C ILE A 350 21.21 -20.43 22.27
N SER A 351 20.96 -21.71 22.52
CA SER A 351 19.70 -22.22 23.06
C SER A 351 19.28 -21.49 24.32
N ASP A 352 20.14 -21.40 25.33
CA ASP A 352 19.89 -20.71 26.61
C ASP A 352 19.61 -19.20 26.42
N HIS A 353 20.33 -18.57 25.49
CA HIS A 353 20.18 -17.15 25.17
C HIS A 353 18.89 -16.90 24.39
N ALA A 354 18.53 -17.78 23.46
CA ALA A 354 17.29 -17.72 22.69
C ALA A 354 16.06 -17.85 23.60
N ASP A 355 16.08 -18.80 24.54
CA ASP A 355 15.04 -19.00 25.55
C ASP A 355 14.86 -17.77 26.45
N LYS A 356 15.95 -17.18 26.93
CA LYS A 356 15.93 -15.95 27.74
C LYS A 356 15.37 -14.77 26.96
N ALA A 357 15.73 -14.64 25.67
CA ALA A 357 15.24 -13.61 24.78
C ALA A 357 13.80 -13.88 24.28
N GLY A 358 13.28 -15.09 24.52
CA GLY A 358 11.96 -15.54 24.07
C GLY A 358 11.85 -15.78 22.57
N TYR A 359 12.98 -16.06 21.92
CA TYR A 359 13.05 -16.37 20.48
C TYR A 359 13.02 -17.88 20.23
N PRO A 360 12.35 -18.34 19.17
CA PRO A 360 12.50 -19.71 18.69
C PRO A 360 13.95 -19.97 18.25
N GLU A 361 14.55 -21.06 18.71
CA GLU A 361 15.99 -21.37 18.50
C GLU A 361 16.36 -21.36 17.01
N ARG A 362 15.54 -22.02 16.17
CA ARG A 362 15.81 -22.11 14.73
C ARG A 362 15.79 -20.74 14.06
N PHE A 363 14.80 -19.91 14.38
CA PHE A 363 14.71 -18.54 13.88
C PHE A 363 15.92 -17.71 14.35
N ALA A 364 16.27 -17.82 15.63
CA ALA A 364 17.42 -17.10 16.20
C ALA A 364 18.71 -17.52 15.49
N ALA A 365 18.97 -18.82 15.30
CA ALA A 365 20.16 -19.32 14.63
C ALA A 365 20.25 -18.87 13.18
N SER A 366 19.17 -18.99 12.38
CA SER A 366 19.14 -18.49 11.01
C SER A 366 19.43 -17.00 10.92
N LYS A 367 18.87 -16.18 11.84
CA LYS A 367 19.12 -14.73 11.90
C LYS A 367 20.52 -14.36 12.39
N VAL A 368 21.13 -15.17 13.27
CA VAL A 368 22.53 -15.01 13.68
C VAL A 368 23.46 -15.26 12.48
N VAL A 369 23.22 -16.31 11.69
CA VAL A 369 23.98 -16.57 10.45
C VAL A 369 23.82 -15.42 9.47
N GLU A 370 22.59 -14.92 9.26
CA GLU A 370 22.33 -13.75 8.39
C GLU A 370 22.98 -12.45 8.90
N GLY A 371 23.43 -12.41 10.17
CA GLY A 371 24.03 -11.21 10.78
C GLY A 371 23.01 -10.16 11.20
N ASP A 372 21.77 -10.56 11.59
CA ASP A 372 20.71 -9.65 12.04
C ASP A 372 21.10 -8.94 13.35
N ALA A 373 21.35 -7.64 13.23
CA ALA A 373 21.83 -6.83 14.36
C ALA A 373 20.85 -6.76 15.55
N ILE A 374 19.54 -6.90 15.30
CA ILE A 374 18.51 -6.84 16.35
C ILE A 374 18.55 -8.15 17.16
N VAL A 375 18.61 -9.30 16.48
CA VAL A 375 18.70 -10.60 17.14
C VAL A 375 20.02 -10.72 17.89
N LEU A 376 21.15 -10.41 17.26
CA LEU A 376 22.47 -10.43 17.90
C LEU A 376 22.54 -9.57 19.16
N LYS A 377 21.89 -8.40 19.14
CA LYS A 377 21.82 -7.53 20.31
C LYS A 377 20.97 -8.12 21.44
N ASN A 378 19.83 -8.72 21.11
CA ASN A 378 18.87 -9.23 22.09
C ASN A 378 19.29 -10.57 22.70
N LEU A 379 20.15 -11.33 22.03
CA LEU A 379 20.71 -12.57 22.55
C LEU A 379 21.77 -12.33 23.63
N GLU A 380 22.31 -11.11 23.75
CA GLU A 380 23.32 -10.75 24.76
C GLU A 380 24.49 -11.77 24.91
N LEU A 381 24.98 -12.28 23.76
CA LEU A 381 26.01 -13.29 23.67
C LEU A 381 27.34 -12.80 24.26
N GLU A 382 28.09 -13.68 24.95
CA GLU A 382 29.43 -13.43 25.42
C GLU A 382 30.43 -13.32 24.27
N GLN A 383 31.61 -12.74 24.53
CA GLN A 383 32.63 -12.55 23.48
C GLN A 383 33.15 -13.87 22.91
N ASN A 384 33.32 -14.86 23.76
CA ASN A 384 33.80 -16.19 23.37
C ASN A 384 32.79 -16.92 22.48
N GLU A 385 31.50 -16.76 22.80
CA GLU A 385 30.40 -17.34 21.98
C GLU A 385 30.34 -16.69 20.59
N LYS A 386 30.49 -15.36 20.51
CA LYS A 386 30.56 -14.64 19.24
C LYS A 386 31.73 -15.09 18.38
N GLU A 387 32.90 -15.32 18.99
CA GLU A 387 34.07 -15.81 18.25
C GLU A 387 33.88 -17.25 17.76
N MET A 388 33.24 -18.11 18.56
CA MET A 388 32.91 -19.48 18.17
C MET A 388 31.87 -19.52 17.05
N ILE A 389 30.80 -18.72 17.16
CA ILE A 389 29.77 -18.58 16.11
C ILE A 389 30.42 -18.10 14.81
N GLU A 390 31.26 -17.06 14.86
CA GLU A 390 31.94 -16.55 13.67
C GLU A 390 32.85 -17.61 13.05
N HIS A 391 33.54 -18.43 13.85
CA HIS A 391 34.35 -19.54 13.33
C HIS A 391 33.51 -20.57 12.59
N ILE A 392 32.36 -20.98 13.16
CA ILE A 392 31.44 -21.94 12.52
C ILE A 392 30.91 -21.36 11.20
N ILE A 393 30.58 -20.07 11.18
CA ILE A 393 30.08 -19.40 9.97
C ILE A 393 31.17 -19.35 8.90
N LEU A 394 32.41 -18.95 9.26
CA LEU A 394 33.52 -18.90 8.30
C LEU A 394 33.84 -20.29 7.70
N GLN A 395 33.78 -21.36 8.52
CA GLN A 395 33.91 -22.72 8.01
C GLN A 395 32.83 -23.08 7.00
N MET A 396 31.57 -22.71 7.28
CA MET A 396 30.46 -22.91 6.36
C MET A 396 30.64 -22.12 5.06
N GLU A 397 31.09 -20.85 5.14
CA GLU A 397 31.35 -20.01 3.96
C GLU A 397 32.44 -20.61 3.07
N GLU A 398 33.50 -21.17 3.67
CA GLU A 398 34.58 -21.83 2.95
C GLU A 398 34.14 -23.14 2.28
N GLU A 399 33.37 -23.98 2.98
CA GLU A 399 32.87 -25.24 2.45
C GLU A 399 31.75 -25.05 1.42
N TYR A 400 30.85 -24.08 1.60
CA TYR A 400 29.70 -23.82 0.71
C TYR A 400 30.12 -22.96 -0.51
N GLY A 401 31.21 -22.19 -0.38
CA GLY A 401 31.73 -21.33 -1.47
C GLY A 401 30.92 -20.05 -1.68
N MET A 402 30.07 -19.67 -0.73
CA MET A 402 29.26 -18.47 -0.73
C MET A 402 29.31 -17.78 0.63
N ASP A 403 29.09 -16.48 0.64
CA ASP A 403 28.94 -15.76 1.91
C ASP A 403 27.64 -16.17 2.63
N ARG A 404 27.62 -15.97 3.96
CA ARG A 404 26.56 -16.40 4.89
C ARG A 404 25.13 -16.03 4.46
N SER A 405 24.94 -14.79 4.02
CA SER A 405 23.61 -14.32 3.61
C SER A 405 23.15 -14.94 2.30
N SER A 406 24.08 -15.10 1.34
CA SER A 406 23.80 -15.77 0.07
C SER A 406 23.53 -17.27 0.28
N ALA A 407 24.27 -17.94 1.17
CA ALA A 407 24.07 -19.35 1.49
C ALA A 407 22.68 -19.64 2.08
N ILE A 408 22.22 -18.82 3.04
CA ILE A 408 20.86 -18.96 3.61
C ILE A 408 19.79 -18.73 2.54
N ALA A 409 19.97 -17.71 1.69
CA ALA A 409 19.01 -17.43 0.61
C ALA A 409 18.98 -18.58 -0.42
N ASP A 410 20.13 -19.08 -0.84
CA ASP A 410 20.28 -20.20 -1.77
C ASP A 410 19.63 -21.47 -1.22
N MET A 411 19.87 -21.79 0.05
CA MET A 411 19.20 -22.91 0.73
C MET A 411 17.68 -22.82 0.65
N ARG A 412 17.10 -21.65 0.98
CA ARG A 412 15.64 -21.45 0.97
C ARG A 412 15.09 -21.52 -0.45
N PHE A 413 15.72 -20.86 -1.43
CA PHE A 413 15.26 -20.90 -2.83
C PHE A 413 15.43 -22.29 -3.45
N GLY A 414 16.50 -23.02 -3.13
CA GLY A 414 16.69 -24.40 -3.56
C GLY A 414 15.59 -25.34 -3.05
N TYR A 415 15.19 -25.17 -1.78
CA TYR A 415 14.05 -25.90 -1.22
C TYR A 415 12.73 -25.53 -1.91
N ILE A 416 12.47 -24.24 -2.11
CA ILE A 416 11.28 -23.73 -2.80
C ILE A 416 11.20 -24.27 -4.22
N GLU A 417 12.30 -24.28 -4.96
CA GLU A 417 12.37 -24.80 -6.33
C GLU A 417 11.99 -26.30 -6.35
N LYS A 418 12.53 -27.08 -5.42
CA LYS A 418 12.20 -28.50 -5.26
C LYS A 418 10.70 -28.68 -4.99
N VAL A 419 10.15 -27.99 -3.98
CA VAL A 419 8.72 -28.03 -3.63
C VAL A 419 7.86 -27.66 -4.84
N CYS A 420 8.14 -26.56 -5.51
CA CYS A 420 7.34 -26.10 -6.64
C CYS A 420 7.45 -27.02 -7.87
N LYS A 421 8.60 -27.62 -8.11
CA LYS A 421 8.81 -28.57 -9.22
C LYS A 421 7.92 -29.79 -9.06
N ASP A 422 7.76 -30.29 -7.85
CA ASP A 422 7.00 -31.48 -7.55
C ASP A 422 5.50 -31.23 -7.42
N THR A 423 5.09 -30.04 -6.94
CA THR A 423 3.69 -29.77 -6.56
C THR A 423 2.95 -28.85 -7.52
N VAL A 424 3.65 -28.02 -8.30
CA VAL A 424 3.04 -26.98 -9.13
C VAL A 424 3.15 -27.28 -10.62
N VAL A 425 2.00 -27.49 -11.27
CA VAL A 425 1.92 -27.48 -12.73
C VAL A 425 1.70 -26.05 -13.18
N LYS A 426 2.76 -25.42 -13.70
CA LYS A 426 2.71 -23.99 -14.09
C LYS A 426 1.60 -23.76 -15.11
N PRO A 427 0.73 -22.78 -14.88
CA PRO A 427 -0.29 -22.41 -15.84
C PRO A 427 0.38 -21.82 -17.09
N ARG A 428 -0.33 -21.88 -18.22
CA ARG A 428 0.05 -21.11 -19.42
C ARG A 428 0.04 -19.62 -19.03
N GLU A 429 0.86 -18.80 -19.71
CA GLU A 429 0.83 -17.35 -19.47
C GLU A 429 -0.60 -16.85 -19.37
N SER A 430 -0.95 -16.24 -18.24
CA SER A 430 -2.33 -15.82 -18.00
C SER A 430 -2.75 -14.77 -19.03
N LYS A 431 -3.99 -14.84 -19.48
CA LYS A 431 -4.55 -13.85 -20.41
C LYS A 431 -4.45 -12.44 -19.83
N GLU A 432 -4.55 -12.33 -18.51
CA GLU A 432 -4.39 -11.08 -17.77
C GLU A 432 -2.96 -10.55 -17.86
N ARG A 433 -1.95 -11.39 -17.74
CA ARG A 433 -0.54 -10.98 -17.88
C ARG A 433 -0.23 -10.50 -19.30
N ILE A 434 -0.72 -11.22 -20.31
CA ILE A 434 -0.60 -10.82 -21.72
C ILE A 434 -1.30 -9.48 -21.96
N ARG A 435 -2.51 -9.29 -21.40
CA ARG A 435 -3.26 -8.03 -21.48
C ARG A 435 -2.51 -6.90 -20.77
N SER A 436 -2.00 -7.14 -19.57
CA SER A 436 -1.23 -6.17 -18.79
C SER A 436 0.01 -5.72 -19.55
N ARG A 437 0.77 -6.63 -20.17
CA ARG A 437 1.92 -6.26 -21.02
C ARG A 437 1.53 -5.42 -22.23
N ARG A 438 0.40 -5.70 -22.87
CA ARG A 438 -0.10 -4.87 -23.99
C ARG A 438 -0.47 -3.46 -23.53
N ILE A 439 -1.15 -3.33 -22.40
CA ILE A 439 -1.50 -2.05 -21.79
C ILE A 439 -0.23 -1.29 -21.38
N ASP A 440 0.71 -1.97 -20.73
CA ASP A 440 1.98 -1.40 -20.29
C ASP A 440 2.84 -0.89 -21.46
N LYS A 441 2.78 -1.52 -22.63
CA LYS A 441 3.47 -1.03 -23.82
C LYS A 441 3.08 0.41 -24.21
N VAL A 442 1.83 0.80 -23.88
CA VAL A 442 1.33 2.16 -24.11
C VAL A 442 1.54 3.02 -22.87
N LEU A 443 1.10 2.56 -21.70
CA LEU A 443 1.06 3.35 -20.46
C LEU A 443 2.45 3.56 -19.82
N THR A 444 3.41 2.67 -20.06
CA THR A 444 4.79 2.79 -19.58
C THR A 444 5.82 2.92 -20.71
N GLY A 445 5.35 3.17 -21.93
CA GLY A 445 6.22 3.34 -23.10
C GLY A 445 7.12 4.58 -23.01
N LYS A 446 8.30 4.53 -23.61
CA LYS A 446 9.33 5.57 -23.52
C LYS A 446 8.83 6.98 -23.89
N TYR A 447 7.97 7.11 -24.89
CA TYR A 447 7.43 8.39 -25.37
C TYR A 447 5.96 8.59 -24.99
N THR A 448 5.22 7.51 -24.71
CA THR A 448 3.79 7.53 -24.45
C THR A 448 3.45 7.57 -22.96
N GLY A 449 4.35 7.12 -22.08
CA GLY A 449 4.06 6.97 -20.65
C GLY A 449 3.70 8.29 -19.95
N ILE A 450 4.48 9.36 -20.13
CA ILE A 450 4.21 10.67 -19.51
C ILE A 450 2.97 11.34 -20.13
N PRO A 451 2.80 11.42 -21.47
CA PRO A 451 1.58 11.95 -22.05
C PRO A 451 0.31 11.17 -21.66
N ALA A 452 0.36 9.85 -21.61
CA ALA A 452 -0.76 9.02 -21.16
C ALA A 452 -1.12 9.30 -19.70
N PHE A 453 -0.11 9.42 -18.83
CA PHE A 453 -0.31 9.80 -17.43
C PHE A 453 -1.00 11.15 -17.29
N ILE A 454 -0.52 12.18 -18.00
CA ILE A 454 -1.13 13.52 -17.97
C ILE A 454 -2.58 13.45 -18.48
N ALA A 455 -2.84 12.72 -19.57
CA ALA A 455 -4.17 12.58 -20.14
C ALA A 455 -5.16 11.87 -19.19
N ILE A 456 -4.74 10.80 -18.54
CA ILE A 456 -5.57 10.07 -17.57
C ILE A 456 -5.87 10.96 -16.35
N MET A 457 -4.88 11.65 -15.80
CA MET A 457 -5.10 12.55 -14.66
C MET A 457 -5.99 13.74 -15.02
N ALA A 458 -5.79 14.33 -16.20
CA ALA A 458 -6.65 15.40 -16.71
C ALA A 458 -8.10 14.91 -16.88
N LEU A 459 -8.30 13.70 -17.39
CA LEU A 459 -9.63 13.10 -17.53
C LEU A 459 -10.29 12.87 -16.16
N VAL A 460 -9.55 12.32 -15.19
CA VAL A 460 -10.05 12.12 -13.82
C VAL A 460 -10.46 13.44 -13.18
N PHE A 461 -9.63 14.46 -13.26
CA PHE A 461 -9.95 15.78 -12.71
C PHE A 461 -11.14 16.43 -13.44
N TYR A 462 -11.19 16.32 -14.77
CA TYR A 462 -12.30 16.85 -15.54
C TYR A 462 -13.64 16.19 -15.17
N LEU A 463 -13.68 14.86 -15.07
CA LEU A 463 -14.87 14.14 -14.65
C LEU A 463 -15.28 14.47 -13.20
N THR A 464 -14.30 14.61 -12.31
CA THR A 464 -14.54 14.91 -10.89
C THR A 464 -15.09 16.31 -10.69
N PHE A 465 -14.47 17.33 -11.30
CA PHE A 465 -14.79 18.73 -10.99
C PHE A 465 -15.82 19.36 -11.93
N ASN A 466 -15.93 18.90 -13.18
CA ASN A 466 -16.82 19.52 -14.16
C ASN A 466 -18.03 18.68 -14.57
N VAL A 467 -18.02 17.37 -14.32
CA VAL A 467 -19.10 16.49 -14.78
C VAL A 467 -19.83 15.87 -13.61
N ILE A 468 -19.24 14.84 -13.00
CA ILE A 468 -19.92 14.00 -12.01
C ILE A 468 -19.99 14.70 -10.64
N GLY A 469 -18.86 15.25 -10.18
CA GLY A 469 -18.80 15.88 -8.87
C GLY A 469 -19.63 17.15 -8.79
N SER A 470 -19.59 18.02 -9.79
CA SER A 470 -20.45 19.22 -9.85
C SER A 470 -21.93 18.84 -9.92
N TRP A 471 -22.31 17.91 -10.80
CA TRP A 471 -23.69 17.45 -10.92
C TRP A 471 -24.28 16.90 -9.60
N LEU A 472 -23.48 16.08 -8.89
CA LEU A 472 -23.89 15.56 -7.57
C LEU A 472 -23.94 16.67 -6.51
N SER A 473 -23.03 17.66 -6.59
CA SER A 473 -23.01 18.84 -5.71
C SER A 473 -24.27 19.67 -5.91
N ASP A 474 -24.64 19.95 -7.16
CA ASP A 474 -25.85 20.71 -7.53
C ASP A 474 -27.13 20.04 -7.00
N ILE A 475 -27.22 18.70 -7.10
CA ILE A 475 -28.33 17.92 -6.53
C ILE A 475 -28.39 18.08 -5.01
N LEU A 476 -27.26 18.00 -4.35
CA LEU A 476 -27.19 18.14 -2.89
C LEU A 476 -27.55 19.57 -2.46
N ASP A 477 -27.09 20.58 -3.20
CA ASP A 477 -27.40 21.98 -2.96
C ASP A 477 -28.91 22.27 -3.10
N ILE A 478 -29.56 21.69 -4.12
CA ILE A 478 -31.03 21.77 -4.26
C ILE A 478 -31.72 21.15 -3.03
N GLY A 479 -31.24 20.02 -2.55
CA GLY A 479 -31.77 19.36 -1.34
C GLY A 479 -31.58 20.20 -0.06
N ILE A 480 -30.37 20.75 0.12
CA ILE A 480 -30.05 21.61 1.28
C ILE A 480 -30.90 22.90 1.24
N ASN A 481 -30.99 23.55 0.10
CA ASN A 481 -31.79 24.78 -0.08
C ASN A 481 -33.29 24.51 0.16
N ALA A 482 -33.81 23.38 -0.31
CA ALA A 482 -35.20 22.98 -0.05
C ALA A 482 -35.44 22.77 1.45
N LEU A 483 -34.52 22.08 2.13
CA LEU A 483 -34.61 21.86 3.58
C LEU A 483 -34.49 23.18 4.37
N THR A 484 -33.55 24.06 3.96
CA THR A 484 -33.40 25.39 4.55
C THR A 484 -34.69 26.22 4.38
N GLY A 485 -35.31 26.19 3.20
CA GLY A 485 -36.59 26.89 2.95
C GLY A 485 -37.77 26.36 3.79
N ILE A 486 -37.82 25.04 4.00
CA ILE A 486 -38.87 24.46 4.90
C ILE A 486 -38.68 24.93 6.33
N ILE A 487 -37.43 24.97 6.83
CA ILE A 487 -37.12 25.38 8.18
C ILE A 487 -37.31 26.90 8.34
N ASP A 488 -36.91 27.71 7.37
CA ASP A 488 -37.11 29.16 7.31
C ASP A 488 -38.62 29.49 7.44
N ASN A 489 -39.45 28.86 6.65
CA ASN A 489 -40.91 29.00 6.73
C ASN A 489 -41.46 28.58 8.09
N ALA A 490 -40.93 27.49 8.67
CA ALA A 490 -41.40 27.02 9.98
C ALA A 490 -41.01 28.01 11.11
N LEU A 491 -39.79 28.52 11.11
CA LEU A 491 -39.29 29.50 12.08
C LEU A 491 -40.04 30.83 11.97
N THR A 492 -40.33 31.27 10.74
CA THR A 492 -41.14 32.47 10.46
C THR A 492 -42.56 32.29 10.98
N ALA A 493 -43.21 31.13 10.77
CA ALA A 493 -44.55 30.82 11.26
C ALA A 493 -44.62 30.76 12.82
N MET A 494 -43.52 30.38 13.45
CA MET A 494 -43.38 30.35 14.92
C MET A 494 -43.03 31.72 15.51
N ASN A 495 -42.89 32.78 14.73
CA ASN A 495 -42.45 34.14 15.14
C ASN A 495 -41.20 34.11 16.02
N VAL A 496 -40.20 33.33 15.65
CA VAL A 496 -38.95 33.23 16.39
C VAL A 496 -38.19 34.57 16.32
N ASN A 497 -37.42 34.90 17.38
CA ASN A 497 -36.60 36.09 17.42
C ASN A 497 -35.67 36.17 16.21
N SER A 498 -35.55 37.33 15.55
CA SER A 498 -34.77 37.54 14.35
C SER A 498 -33.29 37.15 14.50
N VAL A 499 -32.70 37.30 15.68
CA VAL A 499 -31.31 36.89 15.92
C VAL A 499 -31.20 35.37 15.96
N LEU A 500 -32.15 34.66 16.58
CA LEU A 500 -32.14 33.20 16.60
C LEU A 500 -32.49 32.61 15.23
N HIS A 501 -33.35 33.27 14.46
CA HIS A 501 -33.68 32.92 13.08
C HIS A 501 -32.44 33.01 12.18
N ALA A 502 -31.74 34.15 12.19
CA ALA A 502 -30.50 34.34 11.44
C ALA A 502 -29.40 33.35 11.87
N LEU A 503 -29.27 33.04 13.16
CA LEU A 503 -28.33 32.04 13.65
C LEU A 503 -28.60 30.66 13.08
N ILE A 504 -29.86 30.25 13.01
CA ILE A 504 -30.22 28.94 12.50
C ILE A 504 -30.06 28.89 10.97
N ILE A 505 -30.63 29.86 10.25
CA ILE A 505 -30.64 29.84 8.78
C ILE A 505 -29.25 30.18 8.23
N ASP A 506 -28.68 31.33 8.58
CA ASP A 506 -27.42 31.80 8.01
C ASP A 506 -26.22 31.13 8.65
N GLY A 507 -26.26 30.91 9.97
CA GLY A 507 -25.16 30.29 10.71
C GLY A 507 -25.08 28.79 10.50
N ILE A 508 -26.16 28.05 10.74
CA ILE A 508 -26.15 26.59 10.69
C ILE A 508 -26.41 26.08 9.28
N PHE A 509 -27.55 26.41 8.67
CA PHE A 509 -27.93 25.81 7.39
C PHE A 509 -27.08 26.30 6.23
N ASN A 510 -26.82 27.57 6.08
CA ASN A 510 -25.95 28.09 5.03
C ASN A 510 -24.48 27.75 5.30
N GLY A 511 -24.02 27.82 6.57
CA GLY A 511 -22.64 27.48 6.94
C GLY A 511 -22.32 25.98 6.79
N VAL A 512 -23.16 25.10 7.32
CA VAL A 512 -22.97 23.64 7.19
C VAL A 512 -23.25 23.18 5.76
N GLY A 513 -24.29 23.77 5.12
CA GLY A 513 -24.67 23.45 3.75
C GLY A 513 -23.51 23.68 2.77
N SER A 514 -22.85 24.83 2.86
CA SER A 514 -21.71 25.15 1.98
C SER A 514 -20.56 24.15 2.09
N VAL A 515 -20.35 23.56 3.26
CA VAL A 515 -19.32 22.53 3.45
C VAL A 515 -19.79 21.16 2.93
N LEU A 516 -21.05 20.82 3.18
CA LEU A 516 -21.62 19.56 2.67
C LEU A 516 -21.65 19.51 1.14
N SER A 517 -21.81 20.66 0.48
CA SER A 517 -21.79 20.77 -0.98
C SER A 517 -20.49 20.27 -1.64
N PHE A 518 -19.37 20.28 -0.91
CA PHE A 518 -18.10 19.74 -1.41
C PHE A 518 -17.93 18.23 -1.19
N LEU A 519 -18.74 17.62 -0.33
CA LEU A 519 -18.63 16.20 -0.05
C LEU A 519 -18.77 15.32 -1.30
N PRO A 520 -19.74 15.54 -2.21
CA PRO A 520 -19.86 14.76 -3.43
C PRO A 520 -18.64 14.84 -4.34
N VAL A 521 -18.03 16.02 -4.46
CA VAL A 521 -16.81 16.21 -5.25
C VAL A 521 -15.66 15.39 -4.68
N ILE A 522 -15.49 15.44 -3.35
CA ILE A 522 -14.45 14.68 -2.65
C ILE A 522 -14.67 13.15 -2.81
N VAL A 523 -15.90 12.68 -2.63
CA VAL A 523 -16.26 11.27 -2.79
C VAL A 523 -16.02 10.81 -4.23
N THR A 524 -16.37 11.64 -5.23
CA THR A 524 -16.13 11.34 -6.65
C THR A 524 -14.62 11.27 -6.95
N LEU A 525 -13.83 12.16 -6.38
CA LEU A 525 -12.36 12.13 -6.51
C LEU A 525 -11.79 10.83 -5.94
N PHE A 526 -12.20 10.45 -4.73
CA PHE A 526 -11.77 9.20 -4.12
C PHE A 526 -12.22 7.97 -4.92
N PHE A 527 -13.40 8.01 -5.52
CA PHE A 527 -13.88 6.94 -6.39
C PHE A 527 -12.92 6.68 -7.56
N PHE A 528 -12.53 7.72 -8.30
CA PHE A 528 -11.59 7.57 -9.41
C PHE A 528 -10.19 7.19 -8.95
N LEU A 529 -9.71 7.76 -7.84
CA LEU A 529 -8.40 7.44 -7.30
C LEU A 529 -8.33 5.98 -6.81
N SER A 530 -9.38 5.49 -6.15
CA SER A 530 -9.48 4.08 -5.75
C SER A 530 -9.45 3.15 -6.97
N ILE A 531 -10.15 3.50 -8.06
CA ILE A 531 -10.08 2.73 -9.31
C ILE A 531 -8.65 2.69 -9.86
N LEU A 532 -7.94 3.82 -9.88
CA LEU A 532 -6.57 3.88 -10.37
C LEU A 532 -5.59 3.10 -9.46
N GLU A 533 -5.81 3.12 -8.15
CA GLU A 533 -4.99 2.40 -7.17
C GLU A 533 -5.22 0.89 -7.28
N ASP A 534 -6.47 0.44 -7.16
CA ASP A 534 -6.84 -0.97 -7.20
C ASP A 534 -6.56 -1.62 -8.56
N SER A 535 -6.65 -0.84 -9.65
CA SER A 535 -6.28 -1.34 -10.99
C SER A 535 -4.78 -1.61 -11.15
N GLY A 536 -3.93 -1.16 -10.22
CA GLY A 536 -2.48 -1.24 -10.31
C GLY A 536 -1.82 -0.16 -11.19
N TYR A 537 -2.58 0.84 -11.65
CA TYR A 537 -2.04 1.94 -12.47
C TYR A 537 -1.12 2.85 -11.66
N MET A 538 -1.42 3.11 -10.38
CA MET A 538 -0.61 3.97 -9.53
C MET A 538 0.81 3.41 -9.30
N ALA A 539 1.00 2.10 -9.31
CA ALA A 539 2.32 1.47 -9.28
C ALA A 539 3.15 1.84 -10.53
N ARG A 540 2.51 1.89 -11.70
CA ARG A 540 3.15 2.33 -12.96
C ARG A 540 3.52 3.80 -12.95
N VAL A 541 2.67 4.64 -12.39
CA VAL A 541 2.97 6.07 -12.20
C VAL A 541 4.19 6.25 -11.30
N ALA A 542 4.27 5.52 -10.19
CA ALA A 542 5.43 5.53 -9.31
C ALA A 542 6.71 5.07 -10.05
N PHE A 543 6.61 4.03 -10.87
CA PHE A 543 7.70 3.53 -11.71
C PHE A 543 8.19 4.57 -12.73
N ILE A 544 7.28 5.30 -13.39
CA ILE A 544 7.62 6.35 -14.38
C ILE A 544 8.29 7.54 -13.69
N MET A 545 7.81 7.93 -12.51
CA MET A 545 8.20 9.16 -11.84
C MET A 545 9.41 9.02 -10.90
N ASP A 546 9.86 7.80 -10.59
CA ASP A 546 10.94 7.57 -9.59
C ASP A 546 12.22 8.36 -9.90
N LYS A 547 12.69 8.36 -11.15
CA LYS A 547 13.91 9.08 -11.54
C LYS A 547 13.83 10.58 -11.29
N LEU A 548 12.66 11.20 -11.54
CA LEU A 548 12.45 12.63 -11.31
C LEU A 548 12.41 12.95 -9.81
N LEU A 549 11.61 12.20 -9.06
CA LEU A 549 11.41 12.43 -7.63
C LEU A 549 12.67 12.14 -6.82
N ARG A 550 13.47 11.17 -7.20
CA ARG A 550 14.76 10.88 -6.58
C ARG A 550 15.74 12.05 -6.67
N LYS A 551 15.75 12.81 -7.76
CA LYS A 551 16.55 14.05 -7.84
C LYS A 551 16.15 15.06 -6.76
N LEU A 552 14.86 15.06 -6.39
CA LEU A 552 14.32 15.90 -5.32
C LEU A 552 14.52 15.29 -3.93
N GLY A 553 15.03 14.05 -3.84
CA GLY A 553 15.23 13.33 -2.59
C GLY A 553 13.99 12.55 -2.12
N LEU A 554 13.06 12.24 -3.01
CA LEU A 554 11.83 11.47 -2.75
C LEU A 554 11.83 10.16 -3.53
N SER A 555 11.12 9.16 -3.03
CA SER A 555 10.84 7.93 -3.78
C SER A 555 9.73 8.13 -4.82
N GLY A 556 9.67 7.29 -5.84
CA GLY A 556 8.65 7.35 -6.89
C GLY A 556 7.22 7.24 -6.34
N ARG A 557 7.02 6.54 -5.23
CA ARG A 557 5.70 6.42 -4.56
C ARG A 557 5.17 7.75 -4.04
N SER A 558 6.04 8.72 -3.72
CA SER A 558 5.63 10.05 -3.23
C SER A 558 4.81 10.86 -4.24
N ILE A 559 4.82 10.48 -5.53
CA ILE A 559 3.99 11.15 -6.55
C ILE A 559 2.50 11.01 -6.26
N VAL A 560 2.07 9.88 -5.71
CA VAL A 560 0.65 9.57 -5.47
C VAL A 560 0.02 10.56 -4.50
N PRO A 561 0.51 10.75 -3.26
CA PRO A 561 0.03 11.79 -2.35
C PRO A 561 0.10 13.20 -2.94
N MET A 562 1.15 13.52 -3.69
CA MET A 562 1.31 14.85 -4.30
C MET A 562 0.26 15.11 -5.39
N LEU A 563 -0.05 14.12 -6.22
CA LEU A 563 -1.10 14.21 -7.23
C LEU A 563 -2.49 14.37 -6.62
N ILE A 564 -2.78 13.60 -5.58
CA ILE A 564 -4.01 13.75 -4.81
C ILE A 564 -4.12 15.18 -4.24
N GLY A 565 -2.99 15.76 -3.83
CA GLY A 565 -2.88 17.14 -3.34
C GLY A 565 -3.36 18.22 -4.33
N PHE A 566 -3.26 17.98 -5.66
CA PHE A 566 -3.87 18.87 -6.66
C PHE A 566 -5.41 18.87 -6.63
N GLY A 567 -6.01 17.79 -6.21
CA GLY A 567 -7.45 17.74 -5.96
C GLY A 567 -7.79 18.34 -4.59
N CYS A 568 -7.25 17.75 -3.52
CA CYS A 568 -7.43 18.21 -2.15
C CYS A 568 -6.21 17.84 -1.29
N SER A 569 -5.70 18.80 -0.51
CA SER A 569 -4.54 18.57 0.35
C SER A 569 -4.81 17.59 1.50
N VAL A 570 -6.07 17.49 2.00
CA VAL A 570 -6.45 16.58 3.10
C VAL A 570 -6.20 15.12 2.72
N PRO A 571 -6.83 14.58 1.66
CA PRO A 571 -6.57 13.23 1.24
C PRO A 571 -5.12 13.02 0.74
N GLY A 572 -4.47 14.06 0.17
CA GLY A 572 -3.08 14.01 -0.20
C GLY A 572 -2.16 13.75 0.99
N VAL A 573 -2.39 14.42 2.11
CA VAL A 573 -1.66 14.18 3.37
C VAL A 573 -1.95 12.77 3.91
N MET A 574 -3.22 12.34 3.92
CA MET A 574 -3.60 11.02 4.41
C MET A 574 -3.03 9.87 3.56
N ALA A 575 -2.97 10.04 2.24
CA ALA A 575 -2.40 9.06 1.32
C ALA A 575 -0.89 8.85 1.54
N SER A 576 -0.20 9.77 2.21
CA SER A 576 1.22 9.60 2.54
C SER A 576 1.52 8.43 3.49
N ARG A 577 0.49 7.86 4.14
CA ARG A 577 0.60 6.65 4.96
C ARG A 577 1.06 5.42 4.19
N THR A 578 0.84 5.40 2.88
CA THR A 578 1.30 4.30 2.01
C THR A 578 2.82 4.34 1.75
N LEU A 579 3.52 5.37 2.24
CA LEU A 579 4.97 5.49 2.10
C LEU A 579 5.66 4.75 3.23
N SER A 580 6.51 3.79 2.89
CA SER A 580 7.25 2.94 3.81
C SER A 580 8.35 3.68 4.59
N SER A 581 8.82 4.82 4.09
CA SER A 581 9.85 5.64 4.74
C SER A 581 9.23 6.80 5.50
N ASP A 582 9.50 6.88 6.81
CA ASP A 582 9.09 8.02 7.65
C ASP A 582 9.70 9.35 7.17
N ARG A 583 10.93 9.32 6.63
CA ARG A 583 11.59 10.46 5.99
C ARG A 583 10.82 10.94 4.75
N ASP A 584 10.56 10.04 3.81
CA ASP A 584 9.86 10.36 2.57
C ASP A 584 8.41 10.79 2.84
N ARG A 585 7.77 10.17 3.83
CA ARG A 585 6.44 10.54 4.29
C ARG A 585 6.40 11.96 4.84
N LYS A 586 7.28 12.31 5.78
CA LYS A 586 7.37 13.67 6.35
C LYS A 586 7.62 14.70 5.25
N MET A 587 8.59 14.44 4.38
CA MET A 587 8.92 15.34 3.28
C MET A 587 7.76 15.52 2.30
N THR A 588 7.05 14.44 1.96
CA THR A 588 5.87 14.50 1.08
C THR A 588 4.73 15.30 1.71
N ILE A 589 4.45 15.10 3.01
CA ILE A 589 3.43 15.86 3.74
C ILE A 589 3.76 17.37 3.73
N LEU A 590 5.03 17.74 3.93
CA LEU A 590 5.46 19.14 3.92
C LEU A 590 5.35 19.78 2.52
N LEU A 591 5.48 18.99 1.45
CA LEU A 591 5.41 19.47 0.07
C LEU A 591 3.98 19.48 -0.50
N THR A 592 3.09 18.62 -0.03
CA THR A 592 1.71 18.51 -0.53
C THR A 592 0.95 19.85 -0.54
N PRO A 593 1.02 20.72 0.45
CA PRO A 593 0.30 22.00 0.45
C PRO A 593 0.76 23.03 -0.61
N PHE A 594 1.95 22.86 -1.22
CA PHE A 594 2.40 23.68 -2.34
C PHE A 594 1.65 23.35 -3.64
N MET A 595 1.02 22.17 -3.71
CA MET A 595 0.17 21.80 -4.83
C MET A 595 -1.12 22.63 -4.79
N SER A 596 -1.53 23.12 -5.95
CA SER A 596 -2.74 23.95 -6.05
C SER A 596 -3.97 23.05 -5.99
N CYS A 597 -4.69 23.05 -4.85
CA CYS A 597 -5.93 22.30 -4.72
C CYS A 597 -7.12 22.98 -5.43
N SER A 598 -8.19 22.22 -5.67
CA SER A 598 -9.40 22.71 -6.36
C SER A 598 -10.05 23.92 -5.67
N ALA A 599 -10.03 24.00 -4.35
CA ALA A 599 -10.58 25.11 -3.57
C ALA A 599 -9.89 26.48 -3.84
N LYS A 600 -8.69 26.49 -4.42
CA LYS A 600 -7.99 27.72 -4.84
C LYS A 600 -8.41 28.20 -6.23
N VAL A 601 -9.00 27.35 -7.07
CA VAL A 601 -9.37 27.66 -8.46
C VAL A 601 -10.38 28.81 -8.55
N PRO A 602 -11.44 28.87 -7.74
CA PRO A 602 -12.38 30.01 -7.75
C PRO A 602 -11.68 31.36 -7.51
N ILE A 603 -10.69 31.40 -6.62
CA ILE A 603 -9.90 32.63 -6.36
C ILE A 603 -9.16 33.05 -7.63
N TYR A 604 -8.48 32.09 -8.28
CA TYR A 604 -7.73 32.38 -9.51
C TYR A 604 -8.66 32.84 -10.63
N ALA A 605 -9.79 32.14 -10.82
CA ALA A 605 -10.76 32.46 -11.87
C ALA A 605 -11.35 33.86 -11.68
N PHE A 606 -11.79 34.19 -10.45
CA PHE A 606 -12.41 35.46 -10.13
C PHE A 606 -11.46 36.65 -10.40
N PHE A 607 -10.26 36.61 -9.84
CA PHE A 607 -9.30 37.70 -10.00
C PHE A 607 -8.68 37.78 -11.39
N SER A 608 -8.43 36.61 -12.02
CA SER A 608 -7.90 36.58 -13.38
C SER A 608 -8.91 37.14 -14.40
N ALA A 609 -10.20 36.83 -14.24
CA ALA A 609 -11.24 37.39 -15.11
C ALA A 609 -11.44 38.88 -14.88
N ALA A 610 -11.37 39.38 -13.63
CA ALA A 610 -11.56 40.77 -13.30
C ALA A 610 -10.39 41.68 -13.76
N PHE A 611 -9.15 41.25 -13.53
CA PHE A 611 -7.95 42.09 -13.77
C PHE A 611 -7.19 41.78 -15.07
N PHE A 612 -7.31 40.54 -15.57
CA PHE A 612 -6.58 40.06 -16.75
C PHE A 612 -7.52 39.36 -17.78
N PRO A 613 -8.62 39.98 -18.23
CA PRO A 613 -9.64 39.31 -19.04
C PRO A 613 -9.10 38.71 -20.35
N LYS A 614 -8.08 39.36 -20.97
CA LYS A 614 -7.46 38.84 -22.20
C LYS A 614 -6.49 37.65 -21.97
N HIS A 615 -5.98 37.52 -20.75
CA HIS A 615 -4.91 36.54 -20.40
C HIS A 615 -5.27 35.66 -19.19
N ALA A 616 -6.55 35.61 -18.80
CA ALA A 616 -7.01 34.90 -17.62
C ALA A 616 -6.53 33.44 -17.56
N ALA A 617 -6.66 32.69 -18.66
CA ALA A 617 -6.17 31.30 -18.74
C ALA A 617 -4.66 31.20 -18.58
N LEU A 618 -3.88 32.14 -19.13
CA LEU A 618 -2.42 32.15 -18.97
C LEU A 618 -2.02 32.41 -17.52
N VAL A 619 -2.70 33.34 -16.83
CA VAL A 619 -2.48 33.62 -15.41
C VAL A 619 -2.76 32.39 -14.56
N MET A 620 -3.89 31.72 -14.81
CA MET A 620 -4.23 30.48 -14.08
C MET A 620 -3.18 29.38 -14.28
N ILE A 621 -2.77 29.11 -15.51
CA ILE A 621 -1.73 28.13 -15.83
C ILE A 621 -0.39 28.54 -15.16
N GLY A 622 -0.05 29.83 -15.23
CA GLY A 622 1.15 30.38 -14.60
C GLY A 622 1.17 30.17 -13.09
N LEU A 623 0.04 30.34 -12.40
CA LEU A 623 -0.09 30.10 -10.96
C LEU A 623 0.13 28.62 -10.61
N TYR A 624 -0.47 27.69 -11.38
CA TYR A 624 -0.23 26.24 -11.17
C TYR A 624 1.25 25.90 -11.34
N PHE A 625 1.87 26.45 -12.38
CA PHE A 625 3.30 26.22 -12.65
C PHE A 625 4.18 26.83 -11.55
N THR A 626 3.85 28.01 -11.05
CA THR A 626 4.56 28.68 -9.94
C THR A 626 4.49 27.83 -8.66
N GLY A 627 3.34 27.23 -8.34
CA GLY A 627 3.21 26.32 -7.19
C GLY A 627 4.13 25.11 -7.31
N ILE A 628 4.19 24.49 -8.49
CA ILE A 628 5.08 23.34 -8.76
C ILE A 628 6.56 23.75 -8.63
N VAL A 629 6.95 24.87 -9.23
CA VAL A 629 8.34 25.35 -9.19
C VAL A 629 8.79 25.65 -7.75
N ILE A 630 7.96 26.32 -6.97
CA ILE A 630 8.26 26.62 -5.55
C ILE A 630 8.30 25.31 -4.75
N GLY A 631 7.39 24.38 -5.00
CA GLY A 631 7.44 23.04 -4.40
C GLY A 631 8.74 22.31 -4.70
N ILE A 632 9.24 22.35 -5.93
CA ILE A 632 10.54 21.78 -6.32
C ILE A 632 11.70 22.46 -5.60
N ILE A 633 11.71 23.79 -5.53
CA ILE A 633 12.74 24.56 -4.82
C ILE A 633 12.75 24.17 -3.33
N MET A 634 11.58 24.10 -2.71
CA MET A 634 11.47 23.71 -1.31
C MET A 634 11.89 22.25 -1.08
N ALA A 635 11.58 21.34 -2.01
CA ALA A 635 12.06 19.97 -1.95
C ALA A 635 13.58 19.89 -1.95
N LEU A 636 14.26 20.65 -2.81
CA LEU A 636 15.72 20.73 -2.86
C LEU A 636 16.32 21.33 -1.58
N ILE A 637 15.67 22.35 -1.00
CA ILE A 637 16.07 22.94 0.29
C ILE A 637 15.90 21.88 1.41
N PHE A 638 14.78 21.22 1.50
CA PHE A 638 14.52 20.19 2.51
C PHE A 638 15.49 19.02 2.40
N LYS A 639 15.81 18.56 1.18
CA LYS A 639 16.81 17.52 0.94
C LYS A 639 18.17 17.88 1.54
N LYS A 640 18.58 19.14 1.42
CA LYS A 640 19.89 19.60 1.91
C LYS A 640 19.93 19.94 3.42
N THR A 641 18.78 20.34 3.99
CA THR A 641 18.71 20.87 5.37
C THR A 641 18.10 19.88 6.36
N LEU A 642 16.82 19.56 6.19
CA LEU A 642 16.02 18.80 7.15
C LEU A 642 16.08 17.28 6.96
N PHE A 643 16.14 16.82 5.69
CA PHE A 643 16.02 15.41 5.33
C PHE A 643 17.26 14.94 4.57
N LYS A 644 18.40 14.91 5.26
CA LYS A 644 19.65 14.37 4.71
C LYS A 644 19.55 12.87 4.50
N GLY A 645 20.23 12.33 3.49
CA GLY A 645 20.26 10.91 3.14
C GLY A 645 19.59 10.60 1.81
N GLU A 646 19.77 9.37 1.34
CA GLU A 646 19.15 8.88 0.09
C GLU A 646 17.71 8.41 0.36
N PRO A 647 16.81 8.54 -0.62
CA PRO A 647 15.46 7.97 -0.53
C PRO A 647 15.54 6.44 -0.51
N VAL A 648 14.59 5.79 0.18
CA VAL A 648 14.51 4.33 0.26
C VAL A 648 14.61 3.72 -1.14
N PRO A 649 15.39 2.65 -1.32
CA PRO A 649 15.49 1.93 -2.58
C PRO A 649 14.10 1.57 -3.13
N PHE A 650 13.96 1.73 -4.43
CA PHE A 650 12.70 1.43 -5.11
C PHE A 650 12.73 -0.01 -5.60
N VAL A 651 12.27 -0.91 -4.75
CA VAL A 651 12.05 -2.31 -5.12
C VAL A 651 10.55 -2.54 -5.09
N MET A 652 9.94 -2.81 -6.23
CA MET A 652 8.49 -2.95 -6.34
C MET A 652 8.11 -3.91 -7.47
N GLU A 653 7.08 -4.70 -7.21
CA GLU A 653 6.39 -5.44 -8.26
C GLU A 653 5.34 -4.56 -8.94
N LEU A 654 5.19 -4.74 -10.24
CA LEU A 654 4.08 -4.17 -10.98
C LEU A 654 2.92 -5.18 -11.02
N PRO A 655 1.86 -5.00 -10.21
CA PRO A 655 0.75 -5.94 -10.18
C PRO A 655 0.02 -6.00 -11.53
N ASN A 656 -0.58 -7.12 -11.89
CA ASN A 656 -1.42 -7.20 -13.08
C ASN A 656 -2.59 -6.23 -13.00
N TYR A 657 -3.01 -5.67 -14.15
CA TYR A 657 -4.21 -4.82 -14.18
C TYR A 657 -5.45 -5.65 -13.86
N ARG A 658 -6.13 -5.26 -12.81
CA ARG A 658 -7.39 -5.87 -12.36
C ARG A 658 -8.50 -4.83 -12.28
N MET A 659 -9.73 -5.24 -12.55
CA MET A 659 -10.89 -4.39 -12.29
C MET A 659 -11.19 -4.43 -10.79
N PRO A 660 -11.31 -3.27 -10.12
CA PRO A 660 -11.64 -3.22 -8.71
C PRO A 660 -13.03 -3.81 -8.44
N GLY A 661 -13.18 -4.50 -7.31
CA GLY A 661 -14.48 -5.02 -6.87
C GLY A 661 -15.41 -3.87 -6.44
N ALA A 662 -16.58 -3.75 -7.05
CA ALA A 662 -17.53 -2.67 -6.75
C ALA A 662 -17.86 -2.55 -5.25
N LYS A 663 -17.98 -3.67 -4.54
CA LYS A 663 -18.25 -3.69 -3.09
C LYS A 663 -17.11 -3.08 -2.28
N ASN A 664 -15.86 -3.37 -2.62
CA ASN A 664 -14.69 -2.83 -1.92
C ASN A 664 -14.56 -1.32 -2.14
N VAL A 665 -14.78 -0.86 -3.38
CA VAL A 665 -14.79 0.57 -3.71
C VAL A 665 -15.87 1.31 -2.91
N MET A 666 -17.09 0.78 -2.87
CA MET A 666 -18.20 1.40 -2.11
C MET A 666 -17.93 1.44 -0.60
N GLN A 667 -17.34 0.39 -0.03
CA GLN A 667 -16.96 0.37 1.38
C GLN A 667 -15.89 1.41 1.69
N LEU A 668 -14.85 1.50 0.85
CA LEU A 668 -13.79 2.51 1.00
C LEU A 668 -14.35 3.94 0.88
N LEU A 669 -15.26 4.18 -0.05
CA LEU A 669 -15.91 5.48 -0.20
C LEU A 669 -16.71 5.86 1.05
N TRP A 670 -17.44 4.91 1.62
CA TRP A 670 -18.19 5.13 2.85
C TRP A 670 -17.26 5.45 4.04
N GLU A 671 -16.17 4.72 4.20
CA GLU A 671 -15.18 4.98 5.24
C GLU A 671 -14.57 6.39 5.09
N LYS A 672 -14.20 6.79 3.87
CA LYS A 672 -13.65 8.13 3.58
C LYS A 672 -14.66 9.25 3.79
N ALA A 673 -15.92 9.05 3.40
CA ALA A 673 -17.00 10.00 3.66
C ALA A 673 -17.27 10.16 5.16
N LYS A 674 -17.29 9.05 5.91
CA LYS A 674 -17.43 9.04 7.36
C LYS A 674 -16.27 9.76 8.06
N ASP A 675 -15.03 9.49 7.66
CA ASP A 675 -13.84 10.16 8.20
C ASP A 675 -13.90 11.68 7.95
N PHE A 676 -14.37 12.11 6.78
CA PHE A 676 -14.54 13.54 6.47
C PHE A 676 -15.58 14.20 7.39
N LEU A 677 -16.73 13.57 7.58
CA LEU A 677 -17.81 14.09 8.44
C LEU A 677 -17.42 14.09 9.92
N GLN A 678 -16.69 13.10 10.42
CA GLN A 678 -16.26 13.02 11.82
C GLN A 678 -15.16 14.03 12.20
N ASN A 679 -14.40 14.53 11.23
CA ASN A 679 -13.32 15.50 11.47
C ASN A 679 -13.79 16.96 11.40
N PHE A 680 -15.10 17.20 11.26
CA PHE A 680 -15.68 18.54 11.14
C PHE A 680 -16.13 19.06 12.51
N ASP A 681 -15.39 20.05 13.05
CA ASP A 681 -15.69 20.74 14.32
C ASP A 681 -16.31 22.12 14.03
N ILE A 682 -17.58 22.30 14.44
CA ILE A 682 -18.34 23.53 14.17
C ILE A 682 -18.23 24.45 15.39
N ARG A 683 -17.59 25.62 15.21
CA ARG A 683 -17.64 26.72 16.18
C ARG A 683 -18.35 27.91 15.57
N LEU A 684 -19.52 28.27 16.10
CA LEU A 684 -20.39 29.34 15.63
C LEU A 684 -20.03 30.65 16.33
N ASN A 685 -19.85 31.74 15.56
CA ASN A 685 -19.77 33.12 16.04
C ASN A 685 -20.66 34.02 15.17
N VAL A 686 -21.64 34.68 15.79
CA VAL A 686 -22.59 35.58 15.11
C VAL A 686 -22.15 37.04 15.33
N VAL A 687 -22.03 37.84 14.23
CA VAL A 687 -21.76 39.27 14.25
C VAL A 687 -22.68 40.00 13.27
N THR A 688 -23.35 41.02 13.74
CA THR A 688 -24.39 41.78 13.02
C THR A 688 -23.86 42.94 12.15
N ASP A 689 -22.61 43.40 12.36
CA ASP A 689 -22.02 44.46 11.52
C ASP A 689 -20.54 44.12 11.15
N SER A 690 -20.21 44.16 9.88
CA SER A 690 -18.94 43.67 9.37
C SER A 690 -17.72 44.52 9.75
N LYS A 691 -17.89 45.83 9.99
CA LYS A 691 -16.81 46.73 10.35
C LYS A 691 -16.40 46.62 11.82
N ASP A 692 -17.34 46.35 12.72
CA ASP A 692 -17.13 46.26 14.16
C ASP A 692 -16.87 44.82 14.63
N SER A 693 -16.69 43.89 13.69
CA SER A 693 -16.40 42.51 14.01
C SER A 693 -14.98 42.32 14.58
N ILE A 694 -14.82 41.41 15.52
CA ILE A 694 -13.52 41.01 16.08
C ILE A 694 -12.55 40.59 14.93
N LEU A 695 -13.10 40.00 13.88
CA LEU A 695 -12.35 39.57 12.70
C LEU A 695 -11.80 40.78 11.92
N ALA A 696 -12.59 41.87 11.75
CA ALA A 696 -12.16 43.09 11.10
C ALA A 696 -11.09 43.81 11.94
N ALA A 697 -11.21 43.81 13.26
CA ALA A 697 -10.23 44.36 14.18
C ALA A 697 -8.88 43.59 14.08
N ILE A 698 -8.91 42.29 14.05
CA ILE A 698 -7.70 41.44 13.85
C ILE A 698 -7.11 41.67 12.46
N ALA A 699 -7.95 41.77 11.44
CA ALA A 699 -7.54 41.98 10.06
C ALA A 699 -6.87 43.35 9.88
N SER A 700 -7.40 44.43 10.54
CA SER A 700 -6.78 45.75 10.50
C SER A 700 -5.42 45.80 11.21
N LEU A 701 -5.22 44.96 12.25
CA LEU A 701 -3.91 44.83 12.92
C LEU A 701 -2.88 44.11 12.03
N ILE A 702 -3.33 43.18 11.18
CA ILE A 702 -2.47 42.38 10.28
C ILE A 702 -2.26 43.08 8.93
N SER A 703 -3.20 43.94 8.50
CA SER A 703 -3.18 44.65 7.22
C SER A 703 -1.85 45.32 6.88
N PRO A 704 -1.13 45.99 7.82
CA PRO A 704 0.16 46.60 7.52
C PRO A 704 1.23 45.62 7.02
N ILE A 705 1.16 44.35 7.39
CA ILE A 705 2.07 43.31 6.92
C ILE A 705 1.94 43.08 5.40
N PHE A 706 0.75 43.34 4.84
CA PHE A 706 0.44 43.17 3.42
C PHE A 706 0.65 44.45 2.60
N SER A 707 0.87 45.60 3.23
CA SER A 707 1.13 46.87 2.53
C SER A 707 2.31 46.80 1.56
N PRO A 708 3.48 46.19 1.89
CA PRO A 708 4.59 46.08 0.96
C PRO A 708 4.29 45.14 -0.25
N LEU A 709 3.22 44.35 -0.17
CA LEU A 709 2.77 43.43 -1.21
C LEU A 709 1.76 44.06 -2.18
N GLY A 710 1.34 45.32 -1.92
CA GLY A 710 0.39 46.06 -2.74
C GLY A 710 -1.09 45.73 -2.52
N PHE A 711 -1.42 44.99 -1.44
CA PHE A 711 -2.81 44.68 -1.03
C PHE A 711 -3.05 44.82 0.49
N GLY A 712 -2.59 45.91 1.06
CA GLY A 712 -2.71 46.25 2.49
C GLY A 712 -4.10 46.71 2.95
N ASP A 713 -5.19 46.45 2.25
CA ASP A 713 -6.57 46.76 2.64
C ASP A 713 -7.05 45.75 3.69
N TRP A 714 -7.72 46.25 4.77
CA TRP A 714 -8.24 45.40 5.84
C TRP A 714 -9.29 44.39 5.36
N ARG A 715 -10.06 44.74 4.30
CA ARG A 715 -11.06 43.84 3.70
C ARG A 715 -10.40 42.63 3.03
N ILE A 716 -9.26 42.85 2.39
CA ILE A 716 -8.46 41.75 1.79
C ILE A 716 -7.81 40.91 2.89
N ALA A 717 -7.28 41.55 3.94
CA ALA A 717 -6.73 40.85 5.09
C ALA A 717 -7.80 39.99 5.79
N THR A 718 -9.06 40.48 5.90
CA THR A 718 -10.20 39.69 6.39
C THR A 718 -10.44 38.47 5.51
N ALA A 719 -10.43 38.65 4.19
CA ALA A 719 -10.62 37.51 3.27
C ALA A 719 -9.48 36.49 3.34
N VAL A 720 -8.24 36.89 3.56
CA VAL A 720 -7.12 35.99 3.81
C VAL A 720 -7.32 35.20 5.10
N LEU A 721 -7.81 35.82 6.17
CA LEU A 721 -8.10 35.14 7.43
C LEU A 721 -9.25 34.13 7.31
N THR A 722 -10.36 34.52 6.66
CA THR A 722 -11.47 33.57 6.39
C THR A 722 -11.02 32.41 5.49
N GLY A 723 -10.13 32.66 4.54
CA GLY A 723 -9.54 31.63 3.68
C GLY A 723 -8.64 30.63 4.39
N VAL A 724 -8.28 30.83 5.66
CA VAL A 724 -7.65 29.78 6.49
C VAL A 724 -8.69 28.74 6.90
N MET A 725 -9.93 29.14 7.13
CA MET A 725 -11.03 28.22 7.41
C MET A 725 -11.33 27.36 6.16
N ALA A 726 -11.69 28.04 5.07
CA ALA A 726 -11.98 27.42 3.78
C ALA A 726 -11.51 28.37 2.66
N LYS A 727 -10.74 27.85 1.71
CA LYS A 727 -10.12 28.69 0.66
C LYS A 727 -11.12 29.40 -0.23
N GLU A 728 -12.23 28.75 -0.54
CA GLU A 728 -13.33 29.31 -1.33
C GLU A 728 -14.01 30.50 -0.68
N SER A 729 -13.98 30.61 0.66
CA SER A 729 -14.54 31.73 1.41
C SER A 729 -13.85 33.07 1.11
N VAL A 730 -12.63 33.05 0.56
CA VAL A 730 -11.91 34.28 0.15
C VAL A 730 -12.73 35.10 -0.84
N VAL A 731 -13.28 34.45 -1.88
CA VAL A 731 -14.05 35.13 -2.92
C VAL A 731 -15.36 35.66 -2.37
N SER A 732 -16.08 34.85 -1.58
CA SER A 732 -17.36 35.27 -0.98
C SER A 732 -17.15 36.44 -0.02
N THR A 733 -16.13 36.39 0.83
CA THR A 733 -15.79 37.48 1.76
C THR A 733 -15.45 38.76 1.01
N ILE A 734 -14.66 38.69 -0.06
CA ILE A 734 -14.29 39.87 -0.87
C ILE A 734 -15.53 40.41 -1.57
N SER A 735 -16.37 39.59 -2.14
CA SER A 735 -17.62 40.03 -2.79
C SER A 735 -18.58 40.73 -1.82
N ILE A 736 -18.68 40.23 -0.58
CA ILE A 736 -19.52 40.85 0.47
C ILE A 736 -18.91 42.17 0.93
N LEU A 737 -17.61 42.24 1.21
CA LEU A 737 -16.98 43.42 1.78
C LEU A 737 -16.76 44.57 0.79
N PHE A 738 -16.63 44.31 -0.49
CA PHE A 738 -16.46 45.32 -1.53
C PHE A 738 -17.77 45.65 -2.27
N GLY A 739 -18.78 44.76 -2.22
CA GLY A 739 -20.08 44.99 -2.88
C GLY A 739 -20.05 44.94 -4.40
N SER A 740 -19.00 45.42 -5.05
CA SER A 740 -18.86 45.44 -6.50
C SER A 740 -17.42 45.19 -7.00
N THR A 741 -17.30 44.60 -8.19
CA THR A 741 -16.02 44.38 -8.84
C THR A 741 -15.26 45.68 -9.12
N ALA A 742 -15.99 46.80 -9.35
CA ALA A 742 -15.41 48.14 -9.61
C ALA A 742 -14.67 48.69 -8.38
N GLU A 743 -15.18 48.44 -7.17
CA GLU A 743 -14.50 48.84 -5.93
C GLU A 743 -13.21 48.01 -5.68
N ILE A 744 -13.21 46.74 -6.04
CA ILE A 744 -12.02 45.90 -5.96
C ILE A 744 -10.94 46.43 -6.93
N LEU A 745 -11.32 46.77 -8.16
CA LEU A 745 -10.42 47.36 -9.18
C LEU A 745 -9.84 48.70 -8.75
N ALA A 746 -10.57 49.49 -7.95
CA ALA A 746 -10.10 50.78 -7.42
C ALA A 746 -9.18 50.62 -6.22
N ALA A 747 -9.36 49.54 -5.43
CA ALA A 747 -8.61 49.35 -4.18
C ALA A 747 -7.24 48.67 -4.37
N VAL A 748 -7.03 47.92 -5.47
CA VAL A 748 -5.83 47.09 -5.67
C VAL A 748 -5.29 47.24 -7.08
N THR A 749 -3.97 47.46 -7.19
CA THR A 749 -3.28 47.52 -8.50
C THR A 749 -3.16 46.09 -9.13
N PRO A 750 -3.03 45.96 -10.45
CA PRO A 750 -2.78 44.66 -11.09
C PRO A 750 -1.54 43.95 -10.54
N ALA A 751 -0.48 44.66 -10.19
CA ALA A 751 0.70 44.12 -9.52
C ALA A 751 0.37 43.59 -8.12
N GLY A 752 -0.44 44.31 -7.34
CA GLY A 752 -0.94 43.86 -6.04
C GLY A 752 -1.82 42.62 -6.14
N VAL A 753 -2.66 42.52 -7.18
CA VAL A 753 -3.48 41.32 -7.42
C VAL A 753 -2.63 40.10 -7.77
N MET A 754 -1.62 40.24 -8.62
CA MET A 754 -0.70 39.13 -8.91
C MET A 754 0.03 38.66 -7.64
N ALA A 755 0.49 39.58 -6.80
CA ALA A 755 1.09 39.27 -5.52
C ALA A 755 0.09 38.57 -4.58
N PHE A 756 -1.17 39.05 -4.52
CA PHE A 756 -2.24 38.44 -3.75
C PHE A 756 -2.55 36.99 -4.24
N LEU A 757 -2.62 36.78 -5.56
CA LEU A 757 -2.84 35.45 -6.13
C LEU A 757 -1.72 34.46 -5.77
N VAL A 758 -0.44 34.90 -5.86
CA VAL A 758 0.72 34.11 -5.45
C VAL A 758 0.72 33.88 -3.94
N PHE A 759 0.32 34.87 -3.15
CA PHE A 759 0.15 34.68 -1.71
C PHE A 759 -0.94 33.64 -1.42
N CYS A 760 -2.13 33.74 -2.04
CA CYS A 760 -3.22 32.78 -1.89
C CYS A 760 -2.86 31.36 -2.34
N LEU A 761 -1.97 31.24 -3.34
CA LEU A 761 -1.43 29.97 -3.78
C LEU A 761 -0.62 29.27 -2.68
N LEU A 762 0.22 29.99 -1.96
CA LEU A 762 1.28 29.44 -1.11
C LEU A 762 1.03 29.53 0.39
N TYR A 763 0.15 30.45 0.86
CA TYR A 763 -0.06 30.64 2.29
C TYR A 763 -0.73 29.39 2.92
N THR A 764 -0.77 29.36 4.25
CA THR A 764 -1.19 28.23 5.08
C THR A 764 -2.34 27.42 4.47
N PRO A 765 -2.31 26.09 4.55
CA PRO A 765 -3.40 25.24 4.09
C PRO A 765 -4.68 25.49 4.93
N CYS A 766 -5.83 25.00 4.47
CA CYS A 766 -7.08 25.09 5.22
C CYS A 766 -6.99 24.34 6.55
N ILE A 767 -7.86 24.69 7.51
CA ILE A 767 -7.89 24.06 8.84
C ILE A 767 -7.97 22.53 8.76
N ALA A 768 -8.75 21.99 7.84
CA ALA A 768 -8.86 20.54 7.64
C ALA A 768 -7.52 19.92 7.26
N ALA A 769 -6.74 20.56 6.38
CA ALA A 769 -5.41 20.08 6.03
C ALA A 769 -4.41 20.21 7.19
N ILE A 770 -4.49 21.30 7.97
CA ILE A 770 -3.67 21.48 9.19
C ILE A 770 -4.00 20.38 10.21
N ALA A 771 -5.27 20.07 10.41
CA ALA A 771 -5.72 19.00 11.29
C ALA A 771 -5.19 17.62 10.82
N SER A 772 -5.20 17.36 9.50
CA SER A 772 -4.62 16.14 8.92
C SER A 772 -3.11 16.07 9.14
N ILE A 773 -2.38 17.16 8.93
CA ILE A 773 -0.93 17.24 9.21
C ILE A 773 -0.66 17.03 10.70
N LYS A 774 -1.47 17.63 11.60
CA LYS A 774 -1.37 17.42 13.05
C LYS A 774 -1.56 15.96 13.43
N ARG A 775 -2.51 15.27 12.80
CA ARG A 775 -2.79 13.84 13.03
C ARG A 775 -1.62 12.96 12.56
N GLU A 776 -1.01 13.30 11.41
CA GLU A 776 0.07 12.50 10.83
C GLU A 776 1.46 12.78 11.45
N LEU A 777 1.78 14.02 11.76
CA LEU A 777 3.12 14.43 12.19
C LEU A 777 3.17 15.05 13.60
N GLY A 778 2.01 15.32 14.20
CA GLY A 778 1.91 15.98 15.50
C GLY A 778 1.87 17.50 15.44
N SER A 779 1.53 18.13 16.60
CA SER A 779 1.25 19.56 16.70
C SER A 779 2.43 20.45 16.35
N LYS A 780 3.66 20.04 16.70
CA LYS A 780 4.89 20.81 16.40
C LYS A 780 5.12 20.98 14.90
N TYR A 781 4.98 19.91 14.14
CA TYR A 781 5.11 19.95 12.67
C TYR A 781 3.97 20.73 12.02
N ALA A 782 2.73 20.58 12.49
CA ALA A 782 1.60 21.33 11.97
C ALA A 782 1.79 22.85 12.14
N ALA A 783 2.20 23.30 13.32
CA ALA A 783 2.52 24.70 13.57
C ALA A 783 3.70 25.19 12.71
N GLY A 784 4.75 24.36 12.58
CA GLY A 784 5.91 24.65 11.73
C GLY A 784 5.53 24.83 10.25
N VAL A 785 4.62 24.02 9.72
CA VAL A 785 4.11 24.13 8.34
C VAL A 785 3.37 25.45 8.13
N VAL A 786 2.49 25.83 9.06
CA VAL A 786 1.74 27.09 8.98
C VAL A 786 2.70 28.28 8.91
N VAL A 787 3.64 28.37 9.84
CA VAL A 787 4.62 29.48 9.87
C VAL A 787 5.48 29.49 8.61
N MET A 788 6.03 28.34 8.24
CA MET A 788 6.88 28.20 7.06
C MET A 788 6.16 28.64 5.79
N GLN A 789 4.92 28.18 5.57
CA GLN A 789 4.15 28.51 4.37
C GLN A 789 3.76 30.00 4.33
N CYS A 790 3.38 30.62 5.45
CA CYS A 790 3.12 32.05 5.52
C CYS A 790 4.37 32.86 5.16
N CYS A 791 5.55 32.49 5.66
CA CYS A 791 6.81 33.14 5.32
C CYS A 791 7.15 33.00 3.82
N ILE A 792 7.04 31.79 3.26
CA ILE A 792 7.32 31.54 1.83
C ILE A 792 6.32 32.31 0.96
N ALA A 793 5.04 32.30 1.32
CA ALA A 793 3.99 33.02 0.60
C ALA A 793 4.26 34.53 0.58
N TRP A 794 4.67 35.11 1.73
CA TRP A 794 5.01 36.52 1.82
C TRP A 794 6.21 36.87 0.95
N ILE A 795 7.31 36.10 1.02
CA ILE A 795 8.51 36.31 0.21
C ILE A 795 8.21 36.18 -1.29
N ALA A 796 7.49 35.17 -1.70
CA ALA A 796 7.13 34.94 -3.09
C ALA A 796 6.21 36.06 -3.63
N ALA A 797 5.22 36.48 -2.84
CA ALA A 797 4.34 37.57 -3.19
C ALA A 797 5.11 38.92 -3.30
N PHE A 798 6.06 39.19 -2.40
CA PHE A 798 6.90 40.35 -2.44
C PHE A 798 7.76 40.41 -3.71
N ILE A 799 8.40 39.27 -4.06
CA ILE A 799 9.18 39.17 -5.31
C ILE A 799 8.26 39.40 -6.52
N THR A 800 7.08 38.80 -6.53
CA THR A 800 6.11 38.95 -7.62
C THR A 800 5.65 40.41 -7.76
N HIS A 801 5.31 41.06 -6.65
CA HIS A 801 4.94 42.47 -6.63
C HIS A 801 6.05 43.37 -7.21
N THR A 802 7.30 43.15 -6.76
CA THR A 802 8.46 43.94 -7.23
C THR A 802 8.71 43.74 -8.71
N ILE A 803 8.63 42.50 -9.23
CA ILE A 803 8.79 42.23 -10.66
C ILE A 803 7.71 42.94 -11.48
N PHE A 804 6.44 42.85 -11.08
CA PHE A 804 5.33 43.45 -11.80
C PHE A 804 5.34 44.99 -11.71
N MET A 805 5.93 45.59 -10.66
CA MET A 805 6.12 47.01 -10.55
C MET A 805 7.26 47.53 -11.44
N MET A 806 8.22 46.66 -11.81
CA MET A 806 9.33 46.99 -12.72
C MET A 806 8.97 46.83 -14.21
N MET A 807 7.94 46.04 -14.51
CA MET A 807 7.40 45.86 -15.88
C MET A 807 6.37 46.93 -16.23
#